data_650aef79d0cbe64998789c15355778f3
#
_entry.id   650aef79d0cbe64998789c15355778f3
#
_cell.length_a   1.000
_cell.length_b   1.000
_cell.length_c   1.000
_cell.angle_alpha   90.00
_cell.angle_beta   90.00
_cell.angle_gamma   90.00
#
_symmetry.space_group_name_H-M   'P 1'
#
loop_
_entity.id
_entity.type
_entity.pdbx_description
1 polymer ?
#
loop_
_entity_poly.entity_id
_entity_poly.type
_entity_poly.pdbx_seq_one_letter_code
_entity_poly.pdbx_strand_id
1 'polypeptide(L)'
;MIAQELEVSLHMAFVEARQQRHEFITVEHLLMALLDNPSAAEVLRACSANIDELRKSLAQFIKENTPTVGGTEEVDTQPTLGFQRVIQRAIMHVQSTGSGKKEVTGANVLVAIFGEKDSHAVYYLHQQGVTRLDVVNFIAHGIKKTDPPEQPKSNEGSSGEGEKEEGESKGSPLDQFTQNLNQMARDGKIDPLIGREHEVERVIQILCRRRKNNPLLVGEAGVGKTAIAEGLAWRITQSEVPEILADAQVYALDMGALLAGTKYRGDFEQRLKSVLKHLKDQPNAVLFIDEIHTLIGAGAASGGTLDASNLLKPALSSGQMKCIGATTFTEYRGIFEKDAALSRRFQKVDVVEPSVEQTVEILKGLKSRFEEHHSVKYALGALQAAAELSAKFINDRHLPDKAIDVIDEAGAAQRILPKSKQKKTITRNEVEEIVAKIARIPPTSVSNDDRSKLKTLERDLNSVVFGQEPAIEALAAAIKMARSGLGKPDKPIGSFLFSGPTGVGKTEVAKQLAFILGIELIRFDMSEYMERHAVSRLIGAPPGYVGFDQGGLLTEAITKKPHAVLLLDEIEKAHPDVFNVLLQVMDHGSLTDNNGRKADFRNVIIIMTTNAGAETMNKATIGFTTSREQGDEMADIKRLFTPEFRNRLDATVSFRALDEEIIMRVVDKFLLQLEAQLAEKKVEVTFSDALRKHLAKKGFDPLMGARPMQRLIQDTIRRALADELLFGRLVDGGRLAVDLDAEGKVVLDIQPPKKSDKPKAEPATA
;
A
#
# COMPACT_ATOMS: atom_id res chain seq x y z
N MET A 1 -20.93 -7.40 8.38
CA MET A 1 -22.26 -8.06 8.27
C MET A 1 -23.32 -6.97 8.19
N ILE A 2 -24.48 -7.28 7.59
CA ILE A 2 -25.64 -6.38 7.60
C ILE A 2 -26.32 -6.56 8.97
N ALA A 3 -26.71 -5.46 9.61
CA ALA A 3 -27.44 -5.51 10.90
C ALA A 3 -28.83 -6.12 10.69
N GLN A 4 -29.31 -6.93 11.63
CA GLN A 4 -30.59 -7.62 11.53
C GLN A 4 -31.77 -6.66 11.27
N GLU A 5 -31.76 -5.49 11.89
CA GLU A 5 -32.77 -4.44 11.70
C GLU A 5 -32.79 -3.91 10.25
N LEU A 6 -31.62 -3.80 9.61
CA LEU A 6 -31.53 -3.38 8.22
C LEU A 6 -31.99 -4.48 7.27
N GLU A 7 -31.70 -5.74 7.55
CA GLU A 7 -32.14 -6.89 6.77
C GLU A 7 -33.67 -6.95 6.72
N VAL A 8 -34.33 -6.73 7.86
CA VAL A 8 -35.81 -6.65 7.95
C VAL A 8 -36.32 -5.48 7.09
N SER A 9 -35.70 -4.30 7.19
CA SER A 9 -36.15 -3.13 6.39
C SER A 9 -35.97 -3.35 4.89
N LEU A 10 -34.88 -3.99 4.45
CA LEU A 10 -34.68 -4.35 3.05
C LEU A 10 -35.75 -5.36 2.59
N HIS A 11 -36.02 -6.38 3.39
CA HIS A 11 -37.07 -7.36 3.07
C HIS A 11 -38.45 -6.70 2.96
N MET A 12 -38.78 -5.80 3.87
CA MET A 12 -40.05 -5.04 3.82
C MET A 12 -40.15 -4.20 2.53
N ALA A 13 -39.06 -3.53 2.11
CA ALA A 13 -39.06 -2.78 0.86
C ALA A 13 -39.39 -3.67 -0.36
N PHE A 14 -38.84 -4.89 -0.40
CA PHE A 14 -39.13 -5.85 -1.46
C PHE A 14 -40.58 -6.37 -1.41
N VAL A 15 -41.07 -6.67 -0.20
CA VAL A 15 -42.48 -7.14 -0.02
C VAL A 15 -43.47 -6.07 -0.46
N GLU A 16 -43.26 -4.83 -0.07
CA GLU A 16 -44.13 -3.70 -0.41
C GLU A 16 -44.13 -3.43 -1.92
N ALA A 17 -42.96 -3.41 -2.56
CA ALA A 17 -42.85 -3.25 -4.02
C ALA A 17 -43.58 -4.37 -4.77
N ARG A 18 -43.48 -5.63 -4.30
CA ARG A 18 -44.22 -6.77 -4.87
C ARG A 18 -45.72 -6.68 -4.67
N GLN A 19 -46.18 -6.28 -3.48
CA GLN A 19 -47.60 -6.11 -3.20
C GLN A 19 -48.22 -5.04 -4.06
N GLN A 20 -47.47 -3.97 -4.34
CA GLN A 20 -47.92 -2.90 -5.24
C GLN A 20 -47.68 -3.22 -6.73
N ARG A 21 -47.11 -4.42 -7.02
CA ARG A 21 -46.84 -4.92 -8.38
C ARG A 21 -45.86 -4.04 -9.16
N HIS A 22 -44.91 -3.43 -8.50
CA HIS A 22 -43.88 -2.64 -9.15
C HIS A 22 -42.85 -3.52 -9.85
N GLU A 23 -42.48 -3.16 -11.06
CA GLU A 23 -41.44 -3.82 -11.85
C GLU A 23 -40.05 -3.64 -11.24
N PHE A 24 -39.80 -2.45 -10.66
CA PHE A 24 -38.49 -2.10 -10.09
C PHE A 24 -38.63 -1.65 -8.64
N ILE A 25 -37.60 -2.02 -7.81
CA ILE A 25 -37.40 -1.42 -6.51
C ILE A 25 -36.35 -0.32 -6.62
N THR A 26 -36.72 0.89 -6.22
CA THR A 26 -35.90 2.11 -6.37
C THR A 26 -35.34 2.59 -5.05
N VAL A 27 -34.50 3.65 -5.08
CA VAL A 27 -33.95 4.31 -3.87
C VAL A 27 -35.05 4.91 -3.01
N GLU A 28 -36.17 5.32 -3.60
CA GLU A 28 -37.34 5.87 -2.90
C GLU A 28 -38.06 4.78 -2.07
N HIS A 29 -38.16 3.57 -2.59
CA HIS A 29 -38.65 2.40 -1.82
C HIS A 29 -37.72 2.11 -0.62
N LEU A 30 -36.40 2.19 -0.84
CA LEU A 30 -35.41 2.00 0.20
C LEU A 30 -35.56 3.05 1.30
N LEU A 31 -35.67 4.32 0.93
CA LEU A 31 -35.86 5.40 1.90
C LEU A 31 -37.19 5.22 2.66
N MET A 32 -38.27 4.83 1.97
CA MET A 32 -39.56 4.55 2.61
C MET A 32 -39.44 3.48 3.69
N ALA A 33 -38.78 2.36 3.39
CA ALA A 33 -38.55 1.29 4.38
C ALA A 33 -37.62 1.71 5.53
N LEU A 34 -36.67 2.63 5.27
CA LEU A 34 -35.79 3.17 6.30
C LEU A 34 -36.51 4.12 7.25
N LEU A 35 -37.68 4.69 6.91
CA LEU A 35 -38.47 5.49 7.85
C LEU A 35 -38.98 4.68 9.06
N ASP A 36 -39.13 3.37 8.88
CA ASP A 36 -39.53 2.43 9.94
C ASP A 36 -38.33 1.73 10.59
N ASN A 37 -37.11 1.94 10.07
CA ASN A 37 -35.91 1.38 10.67
C ASN A 37 -35.49 2.18 11.92
N PRO A 38 -35.29 1.53 13.10
CA PRO A 38 -35.03 2.24 14.36
C PRO A 38 -33.81 3.18 14.25
N SER A 39 -32.70 2.72 13.71
CA SER A 39 -31.47 3.51 13.61
C SER A 39 -31.55 4.67 12.62
N ALA A 40 -32.24 4.49 11.49
CA ALA A 40 -32.43 5.56 10.51
C ALA A 40 -33.49 6.58 10.96
N ALA A 41 -34.57 6.12 11.55
CA ALA A 41 -35.63 6.99 12.09
C ALA A 41 -35.14 7.87 13.23
N GLU A 42 -34.26 7.35 14.11
CA GLU A 42 -33.62 8.12 15.17
C GLU A 42 -32.79 9.28 14.59
N VAL A 43 -31.98 9.00 13.57
CA VAL A 43 -31.18 10.00 12.87
C VAL A 43 -32.05 11.08 12.23
N LEU A 44 -33.12 10.69 11.52
CA LEU A 44 -34.03 11.63 10.88
C LEU A 44 -34.72 12.54 11.87
N ARG A 45 -35.19 12.00 13.00
CA ARG A 45 -35.79 12.81 14.11
C ARG A 45 -34.76 13.78 14.71
N ALA A 46 -33.52 13.32 14.91
CA ALA A 46 -32.45 14.16 15.42
C ALA A 46 -32.08 15.30 14.45
N CYS A 47 -32.29 15.10 13.15
CA CYS A 47 -32.14 16.12 12.10
C CYS A 47 -33.38 16.99 11.91
N SER A 48 -34.40 16.90 12.80
CA SER A 48 -35.66 17.66 12.75
C SER A 48 -36.51 17.41 11.52
N ALA A 49 -36.41 16.21 10.90
CA ALA A 49 -37.24 15.83 9.78
C ALA A 49 -38.67 15.41 10.21
N ASN A 50 -39.66 15.85 9.44
CA ASN A 50 -41.04 15.39 9.61
C ASN A 50 -41.25 14.07 8.87
N ILE A 51 -41.17 12.94 9.60
CA ILE A 51 -41.22 11.57 9.03
C ILE A 51 -42.56 11.32 8.34
N ASP A 52 -43.66 11.83 8.90
CA ASP A 52 -45.01 11.60 8.35
C ASP A 52 -45.23 12.32 7.02
N GLU A 53 -44.71 13.53 6.87
CA GLU A 53 -44.75 14.28 5.62
C GLU A 53 -43.84 13.68 4.57
N LEU A 54 -42.62 13.25 4.98
CA LEU A 54 -41.68 12.57 4.10
C LEU A 54 -42.28 11.24 3.56
N ARG A 55 -42.96 10.49 4.44
CA ARG A 55 -43.66 9.26 4.07
C ARG A 55 -44.75 9.51 3.03
N LYS A 56 -45.58 10.56 3.22
CA LYS A 56 -46.64 10.91 2.26
C LYS A 56 -46.09 11.26 0.89
N SER A 57 -45.04 12.08 0.87
CA SER A 57 -44.40 12.52 -0.37
C SER A 57 -43.76 11.36 -1.14
N LEU A 58 -43.07 10.45 -0.42
CA LEU A 58 -42.50 9.24 -1.02
C LEU A 58 -43.55 8.28 -1.52
N ALA A 59 -44.63 8.04 -0.75
CA ALA A 59 -45.72 7.16 -1.17
C ALA A 59 -46.41 7.66 -2.43
N GLN A 60 -46.67 8.98 -2.50
CA GLN A 60 -47.27 9.59 -3.69
C GLN A 60 -46.34 9.47 -4.90
N PHE A 61 -45.05 9.77 -4.74
CA PHE A 61 -44.06 9.69 -5.81
C PHE A 61 -43.91 8.26 -6.33
N ILE A 62 -43.78 7.27 -5.45
CA ILE A 62 -43.66 5.85 -5.83
C ILE A 62 -44.90 5.41 -6.63
N LYS A 63 -46.09 5.79 -6.18
CA LYS A 63 -47.36 5.44 -6.86
C LYS A 63 -47.47 6.06 -8.26
N GLU A 64 -46.98 7.28 -8.44
CA GLU A 64 -47.13 8.02 -9.72
C GLU A 64 -46.05 7.68 -10.73
N ASN A 65 -44.82 7.32 -10.26
CA ASN A 65 -43.64 7.24 -11.11
C ASN A 65 -43.03 5.83 -11.25
N THR A 66 -43.57 4.83 -10.52
CA THR A 66 -43.02 3.46 -10.62
C THR A 66 -43.91 2.62 -11.57
N PRO A 67 -43.35 2.01 -12.64
CA PRO A 67 -44.08 1.15 -13.53
C PRO A 67 -44.68 -0.06 -12.81
N THR A 68 -45.96 -0.36 -13.08
CA THR A 68 -46.65 -1.52 -12.52
C THR A 68 -46.87 -2.60 -13.58
N VAL A 69 -46.68 -3.86 -13.20
CA VAL A 69 -46.85 -5.00 -14.09
C VAL A 69 -48.32 -5.47 -14.05
N GLY A 70 -49.02 -5.48 -15.20
CA GLY A 70 -50.35 -6.03 -15.33
C GLY A 70 -50.32 -7.56 -15.47
N GLY A 71 -51.36 -8.26 -14.91
CA GLY A 71 -51.45 -9.72 -14.99
C GLY A 71 -51.72 -10.39 -13.66
N THR A 72 -51.93 -11.70 -13.62
CA THR A 72 -52.22 -12.50 -12.41
C THR A 72 -51.02 -13.29 -11.88
N GLU A 73 -49.87 -13.28 -12.59
CA GLU A 73 -48.67 -14.00 -12.19
C GLU A 73 -47.85 -13.22 -11.13
N GLU A 74 -47.04 -13.93 -10.37
CA GLU A 74 -46.11 -13.30 -9.41
C GLU A 74 -45.13 -12.39 -10.14
N VAL A 75 -44.97 -11.14 -9.60
CA VAL A 75 -44.07 -10.15 -10.19
C VAL A 75 -42.66 -10.36 -9.64
N ASP A 76 -41.70 -10.59 -10.52
CA ASP A 76 -40.28 -10.62 -10.16
C ASP A 76 -39.72 -9.18 -10.17
N THR A 77 -39.81 -8.51 -9.02
CA THR A 77 -39.35 -7.12 -8.83
C THR A 77 -37.84 -7.05 -8.81
N GLN A 78 -37.25 -6.30 -9.75
CA GLN A 78 -35.80 -6.16 -9.89
C GLN A 78 -35.26 -4.90 -9.19
N PRO A 79 -34.13 -4.97 -8.46
CA PRO A 79 -33.52 -3.79 -7.89
C PRO A 79 -32.83 -2.92 -8.96
N THR A 80 -33.11 -1.62 -8.94
CA THR A 80 -32.46 -0.65 -9.82
C THR A 80 -30.97 -0.53 -9.52
N LEU A 81 -30.18 -0.06 -10.50
CA LEU A 81 -28.74 0.20 -10.32
C LEU A 81 -28.48 1.21 -9.20
N GLY A 82 -29.34 2.21 -9.00
CA GLY A 82 -29.25 3.17 -7.90
C GLY A 82 -29.40 2.49 -6.53
N PHE A 83 -30.40 1.61 -6.39
CA PHE A 83 -30.59 0.82 -5.18
C PHE A 83 -29.35 -0.02 -4.84
N GLN A 84 -28.82 -0.75 -5.83
CA GLN A 84 -27.63 -1.60 -5.64
C GLN A 84 -26.40 -0.77 -5.24
N ARG A 85 -26.16 0.39 -5.90
CA ARG A 85 -25.05 1.29 -5.58
C ARG A 85 -25.12 1.85 -4.16
N VAL A 86 -26.31 2.20 -3.68
CA VAL A 86 -26.49 2.69 -2.30
C VAL A 86 -26.07 1.63 -1.29
N ILE A 87 -26.54 0.40 -1.46
CA ILE A 87 -26.19 -0.70 -0.55
C ILE A 87 -24.67 -1.00 -0.59
N GLN A 88 -24.08 -1.09 -1.78
CA GLN A 88 -22.64 -1.31 -1.92
C GLN A 88 -21.82 -0.18 -1.28
N ARG A 89 -22.22 1.08 -1.46
CA ARG A 89 -21.57 2.25 -0.87
C ARG A 89 -21.65 2.22 0.66
N ALA A 90 -22.77 1.84 1.23
CA ALA A 90 -22.93 1.69 2.69
C ALA A 90 -21.99 0.60 3.24
N ILE A 91 -21.88 -0.54 2.56
CA ILE A 91 -20.98 -1.63 2.93
C ILE A 91 -19.52 -1.16 2.87
N MET A 92 -19.10 -0.55 1.77
CA MET A 92 -17.72 -0.04 1.60
C MET A 92 -17.37 1.01 2.64
N HIS A 93 -18.29 1.91 2.98
CA HIS A 93 -18.07 2.95 3.99
C HIS A 93 -17.82 2.35 5.37
N VAL A 94 -18.56 1.34 5.77
CA VAL A 94 -18.37 0.67 7.08
C VAL A 94 -17.07 -0.15 7.10
N GLN A 95 -16.66 -0.73 5.97
CA GLN A 95 -15.40 -1.46 5.86
C GLN A 95 -14.17 -0.56 5.90
N SER A 96 -14.27 0.67 5.38
CA SER A 96 -13.18 1.65 5.34
C SER A 96 -12.99 2.42 6.64
N THR A 97 -14.08 2.58 7.42
CA THR A 97 -14.06 3.29 8.70
C THR A 97 -13.67 2.34 9.82
N GLY A 98 -12.40 2.17 10.12
CA GLY A 98 -11.80 1.22 11.07
C GLY A 98 -12.28 1.23 12.52
N SER A 99 -13.48 1.74 12.83
CA SER A 99 -14.10 1.70 14.15
C SER A 99 -14.82 0.38 14.39
N GLY A 100 -14.38 -0.39 15.34
CA GLY A 100 -14.73 -1.71 15.89
C GLY A 100 -16.10 -2.36 15.71
N LYS A 101 -17.11 -1.75 15.11
CA LYS A 101 -18.39 -2.37 14.76
C LYS A 101 -18.47 -2.62 13.26
N LYS A 102 -18.37 -3.88 12.86
CA LYS A 102 -18.37 -4.33 11.46
C LYS A 102 -19.79 -4.54 10.87
N GLU A 103 -20.82 -3.92 11.42
CA GLU A 103 -22.20 -4.09 10.96
C GLU A 103 -22.71 -2.84 10.27
N VAL A 104 -23.35 -3.04 9.10
CA VAL A 104 -24.01 -1.97 8.34
C VAL A 104 -25.39 -1.76 8.89
N THR A 105 -25.67 -0.56 9.41
CA THR A 105 -26.96 -0.16 10.00
C THR A 105 -27.80 0.66 9.03
N GLY A 106 -29.10 0.87 9.34
CA GLY A 106 -29.97 1.76 8.57
C GLY A 106 -29.46 3.19 8.48
N ALA A 107 -28.80 3.69 9.52
CA ALA A 107 -28.14 4.99 9.51
C ALA A 107 -27.01 5.10 8.47
N ASN A 108 -26.20 4.03 8.28
CA ASN A 108 -25.16 4.01 7.26
C ASN A 108 -25.75 4.03 5.84
N VAL A 109 -26.86 3.33 5.62
CA VAL A 109 -27.57 3.34 4.35
C VAL A 109 -28.19 4.72 4.08
N LEU A 110 -28.72 5.39 5.09
CA LEU A 110 -29.24 6.76 4.97
C LEU A 110 -28.14 7.73 4.49
N VAL A 111 -26.91 7.66 5.03
CA VAL A 111 -25.75 8.44 4.54
C VAL A 111 -25.44 8.11 3.07
N ALA A 112 -25.52 6.83 2.70
CA ALA A 112 -25.20 6.39 1.36
C ALA A 112 -26.21 6.87 0.31
N ILE A 113 -27.49 7.06 0.68
CA ILE A 113 -28.56 7.59 -0.20
C ILE A 113 -28.17 8.97 -0.74
N PHE A 114 -27.59 9.85 0.07
CA PHE A 114 -27.13 11.17 -0.38
C PHE A 114 -26.09 11.15 -1.50
N GLY A 115 -25.53 9.99 -1.79
CA GLY A 115 -24.61 9.82 -2.92
C GLY A 115 -25.30 9.68 -4.28
N GLU A 116 -26.62 9.43 -4.31
CA GLU A 116 -27.45 9.38 -5.53
C GLU A 116 -28.14 10.72 -5.73
N LYS A 117 -27.37 11.74 -6.16
CA LYS A 117 -27.82 13.14 -6.24
C LYS A 117 -29.06 13.36 -7.13
N ASP A 118 -29.27 12.49 -8.10
CA ASP A 118 -30.37 12.56 -9.06
C ASP A 118 -31.62 11.81 -8.57
N SER A 119 -31.61 11.20 -7.37
CA SER A 119 -32.74 10.52 -6.78
C SER A 119 -33.70 11.48 -6.12
N HIS A 120 -35.01 11.26 -6.30
CA HIS A 120 -36.05 12.01 -5.60
C HIS A 120 -36.04 11.74 -4.10
N ALA A 121 -35.48 10.62 -3.63
CA ALA A 121 -35.25 10.38 -2.22
C ALA A 121 -34.37 11.47 -1.60
N VAL A 122 -33.29 11.87 -2.27
CA VAL A 122 -32.40 12.96 -1.82
C VAL A 122 -33.12 14.31 -1.89
N TYR A 123 -33.90 14.56 -2.93
CA TYR A 123 -34.69 15.76 -3.08
C TYR A 123 -35.64 15.96 -1.89
N TYR A 124 -36.40 14.93 -1.50
CA TYR A 124 -37.33 15.02 -0.37
C TYR A 124 -36.63 15.19 0.98
N LEU A 125 -35.46 14.55 1.17
CA LEU A 125 -34.64 14.77 2.35
C LEU A 125 -34.17 16.23 2.44
N HIS A 126 -33.73 16.83 1.34
CA HIS A 126 -33.35 18.25 1.28
C HIS A 126 -34.53 19.19 1.51
N GLN A 127 -35.73 18.85 0.99
CA GLN A 127 -36.95 19.64 1.22
C GLN A 127 -37.33 19.67 2.73
N GLN A 128 -37.07 18.59 3.47
CA GLN A 128 -37.18 18.53 4.92
C GLN A 128 -35.98 19.17 5.65
N GLY A 129 -35.08 19.84 4.92
CA GLY A 129 -33.92 20.50 5.48
C GLY A 129 -32.82 19.53 5.98
N VAL A 130 -32.88 18.24 5.70
CA VAL A 130 -31.88 17.27 6.11
C VAL A 130 -30.74 17.24 5.08
N THR A 131 -29.53 17.50 5.56
CA THR A 131 -28.32 17.41 4.72
C THR A 131 -27.48 16.19 5.10
N ARG A 132 -26.64 15.74 4.17
CA ARG A 132 -25.69 14.66 4.45
C ARG A 132 -24.82 14.97 5.67
N LEU A 133 -24.43 16.23 5.86
CA LEU A 133 -23.57 16.66 6.95
C LEU A 133 -24.30 16.51 8.32
N ASP A 134 -25.59 16.87 8.38
CA ASP A 134 -26.40 16.73 9.60
C ASP A 134 -26.46 15.26 10.03
N VAL A 135 -26.71 14.36 9.07
CA VAL A 135 -26.76 12.91 9.30
C VAL A 135 -25.42 12.35 9.79
N VAL A 136 -24.32 12.75 9.14
CA VAL A 136 -22.97 12.30 9.52
C VAL A 136 -22.58 12.85 10.90
N ASN A 137 -22.88 14.11 11.21
CA ASN A 137 -22.58 14.71 12.51
C ASN A 137 -23.34 14.03 13.65
N PHE A 138 -24.60 13.65 13.41
CA PHE A 138 -25.34 12.91 14.42
C PHE A 138 -24.79 11.49 14.64
N ILE A 139 -24.43 10.78 13.57
CA ILE A 139 -23.89 9.42 13.67
C ILE A 139 -22.50 9.41 14.33
N ALA A 140 -21.64 10.41 14.01
CA ALA A 140 -20.27 10.47 14.51
C ALA A 140 -20.15 11.08 15.92
N HIS A 141 -20.98 12.08 16.23
CA HIS A 141 -20.83 12.93 17.43
C HIS A 141 -22.08 13.04 18.28
N GLY A 142 -23.21 12.47 17.86
CA GLY A 142 -24.50 12.58 18.59
C GLY A 142 -25.10 14.00 18.61
N ILE A 143 -24.61 14.91 17.74
CA ILE A 143 -25.04 16.30 17.71
C ILE A 143 -26.41 16.39 17.01
N LYS A 144 -27.42 16.80 17.73
CA LYS A 144 -28.76 17.06 17.19
C LYS A 144 -28.79 18.43 16.51
N LYS A 145 -29.58 18.54 15.43
CA LYS A 145 -29.82 19.81 14.77
C LYS A 145 -30.67 20.66 15.67
N THR A 146 -30.08 21.63 16.35
CA THR A 146 -30.82 22.67 17.12
C THR A 146 -31.47 23.60 16.09
N ASP A 147 -32.76 24.00 16.34
CA ASP A 147 -33.41 24.99 15.53
C ASP A 147 -32.55 26.26 15.46
N PRO A 148 -32.43 26.87 14.28
CA PRO A 148 -31.67 28.12 14.14
C PRO A 148 -32.34 29.21 14.96
N PRO A 149 -31.60 30.13 15.64
CA PRO A 149 -32.18 31.26 16.31
C PRO A 149 -33.04 32.07 15.35
N GLU A 150 -34.23 32.44 15.76
CA GLU A 150 -35.20 33.25 15.01
C GLU A 150 -34.51 34.46 14.38
N GLN A 151 -34.46 34.52 13.06
CA GLN A 151 -34.11 35.74 12.38
C GLN A 151 -35.26 36.74 12.43
N PRO A 152 -35.02 38.02 12.76
CA PRO A 152 -36.02 39.06 12.67
C PRO A 152 -36.44 39.28 11.24
N LYS A 153 -37.74 39.36 11.01
CA LYS A 153 -38.37 39.66 9.71
C LYS A 153 -37.82 40.94 9.13
N SER A 154 -37.17 40.84 7.96
CA SER A 154 -36.84 41.98 7.14
C SER A 154 -37.99 42.32 6.19
N ASN A 155 -38.49 43.55 6.27
CA ASN A 155 -39.38 44.20 5.33
C ASN A 155 -38.72 44.36 3.95
N GLU A 156 -39.49 44.10 2.93
CA GLU A 156 -39.21 44.55 1.56
C GLU A 156 -39.22 46.08 1.46
N GLY A 157 -38.26 46.62 0.72
CA GLY A 157 -38.41 47.95 0.15
C GLY A 157 -37.11 48.72 -0.08
N SER A 158 -36.86 48.95 -1.36
CA SER A 158 -36.17 50.13 -1.92
C SER A 158 -34.65 50.14 -2.09
N SER A 159 -34.28 50.10 -3.35
CA SER A 159 -33.08 50.65 -4.00
C SER A 159 -32.38 51.82 -3.30
N GLY A 160 -31.06 51.75 -3.15
CA GLY A 160 -30.21 52.89 -2.80
C GLY A 160 -28.74 52.46 -2.70
N GLU A 161 -27.93 52.99 -3.60
CA GLU A 161 -26.47 52.92 -3.59
C GLU A 161 -25.90 53.48 -2.28
N GLY A 162 -24.84 52.86 -1.77
CA GLY A 162 -24.02 53.52 -0.77
C GLY A 162 -23.29 52.58 0.17
N GLU A 163 -22.00 52.40 -0.10
CA GLU A 163 -20.90 52.29 0.85
C GLU A 163 -21.00 51.37 2.09
N LYS A 164 -20.09 50.39 2.09
CA LYS A 164 -19.26 49.90 3.21
C LYS A 164 -19.87 49.85 4.61
N GLU A 165 -19.88 48.63 5.15
CA GLU A 165 -19.32 48.41 6.48
C GLU A 165 -18.61 47.05 6.53
N GLU A 166 -17.27 47.15 6.69
CA GLU A 166 -16.36 46.06 7.01
C GLU A 166 -16.65 45.59 8.45
N GLY A 167 -17.11 44.35 8.57
CA GLY A 167 -17.00 43.59 9.82
C GLY A 167 -15.56 43.19 10.01
N GLU A 168 -14.84 43.83 10.91
CA GLU A 168 -13.45 43.63 11.29
C GLU A 168 -13.18 42.16 11.65
N SER A 169 -12.61 41.37 10.73
CA SER A 169 -11.71 40.27 11.09
C SER A 169 -10.31 40.90 11.26
N LYS A 170 -9.85 41.00 12.49
CA LYS A 170 -8.52 41.52 12.85
C LYS A 170 -7.44 40.67 12.22
N GLY A 171 -6.83 41.11 11.13
CA GLY A 171 -5.66 40.55 10.47
C GLY A 171 -5.55 40.96 9.02
N SER A 172 -4.37 41.38 8.59
CA SER A 172 -4.07 41.61 7.17
C SER A 172 -4.33 40.33 6.36
N PRO A 173 -4.78 40.41 5.07
CA PRO A 173 -4.87 39.23 4.21
C PRO A 173 -3.57 38.44 4.11
N LEU A 174 -2.41 39.07 4.34
CA LEU A 174 -1.13 38.41 4.46
C LEU A 174 -1.05 37.53 5.71
N ASP A 175 -1.52 37.99 6.87
CA ASP A 175 -1.51 37.24 8.12
C ASP A 175 -2.48 36.06 8.10
N GLN A 176 -3.54 36.14 7.28
CA GLN A 176 -4.55 35.10 7.16
C GLN A 176 -4.15 33.96 6.21
N PHE A 177 -3.43 34.27 5.13
CA PHE A 177 -3.16 33.34 4.03
C PHE A 177 -1.68 33.14 3.75
N THR A 178 -0.77 33.77 4.53
CA THR A 178 0.67 33.57 4.42
C THR A 178 1.33 33.46 5.79
N GLN A 179 2.46 32.78 5.83
CA GLN A 179 3.33 32.73 7.01
C GLN A 179 4.59 33.53 6.74
N ASN A 180 4.93 34.49 7.60
CA ASN A 180 6.17 35.26 7.50
C ASN A 180 7.34 34.43 8.03
N LEU A 181 8.18 33.90 7.11
CA LEU A 181 9.32 33.05 7.45
C LEU A 181 10.40 33.83 8.21
N ASN A 182 10.58 35.13 7.96
CA ASN A 182 11.56 35.92 8.72
C ASN A 182 11.15 36.06 10.20
N GLN A 183 9.85 36.25 10.45
CA GLN A 183 9.36 36.27 11.84
C GLN A 183 9.53 34.91 12.52
N MET A 184 9.20 33.82 11.82
CA MET A 184 9.41 32.46 12.33
C MET A 184 10.89 32.18 12.62
N ALA A 185 11.82 32.73 11.80
CA ALA A 185 13.26 32.62 12.04
C ALA A 185 13.68 33.38 13.33
N ARG A 186 13.16 34.60 13.54
CA ARG A 186 13.41 35.36 14.76
C ARG A 186 12.87 34.70 16.02
N ASP A 187 11.71 34.06 15.89
CA ASP A 187 11.05 33.31 16.97
C ASP A 187 11.74 31.95 17.25
N GLY A 188 12.77 31.59 16.48
CA GLY A 188 13.47 30.31 16.63
C GLY A 188 12.65 29.08 16.19
N LYS A 189 11.58 29.28 15.40
CA LYS A 189 10.68 28.19 14.93
C LYS A 189 11.19 27.48 13.67
N ILE A 190 12.18 28.07 12.97
CA ILE A 190 12.79 27.49 11.77
C ILE A 190 13.97 26.62 12.15
N ASP A 191 14.08 25.47 11.50
CA ASP A 191 15.18 24.55 11.66
C ASP A 191 16.45 25.09 10.97
N PRO A 192 17.66 24.82 11.53
CA PRO A 192 18.89 25.24 10.91
C PRO A 192 19.08 24.53 9.56
N LEU A 193 19.38 25.29 8.51
CA LEU A 193 19.69 24.78 7.19
C LEU A 193 21.15 24.26 7.17
N ILE A 194 21.33 23.01 6.78
CA ILE A 194 22.63 22.34 6.76
C ILE A 194 22.84 21.69 5.39
N GLY A 195 24.01 21.93 4.79
CA GLY A 195 24.46 21.25 3.57
C GLY A 195 23.73 21.69 2.28
N ARG A 196 23.11 22.88 2.27
CA ARG A 196 22.40 23.45 1.10
C ARG A 196 22.89 24.84 0.74
N GLU A 197 24.12 25.16 1.09
CA GLU A 197 24.73 26.47 0.89
C GLU A 197 24.73 26.88 -0.59
N HIS A 198 25.05 25.96 -1.49
CA HIS A 198 25.10 26.21 -2.95
C HIS A 198 23.72 26.52 -3.55
N GLU A 199 22.69 25.80 -3.12
CA GLU A 199 21.32 26.04 -3.59
C GLU A 199 20.80 27.38 -3.09
N VAL A 200 21.06 27.75 -1.81
CA VAL A 200 20.68 29.07 -1.27
C VAL A 200 21.44 30.20 -1.97
N GLU A 201 22.74 30.08 -2.18
CA GLU A 201 23.52 31.06 -2.93
C GLU A 201 22.96 31.24 -4.35
N ARG A 202 22.59 30.13 -5.00
CA ARG A 202 21.98 30.17 -6.32
C ARG A 202 20.63 30.86 -6.31
N VAL A 203 19.78 30.62 -5.31
CA VAL A 203 18.51 31.32 -5.11
C VAL A 203 18.73 32.81 -4.92
N ILE A 204 19.70 33.22 -4.06
CA ILE A 204 20.08 34.60 -3.85
C ILE A 204 20.53 35.29 -5.16
N GLN A 205 21.42 34.63 -5.91
CA GLN A 205 21.88 35.13 -7.22
C GLN A 205 20.73 35.36 -8.18
N ILE A 206 19.75 34.43 -8.24
CA ILE A 206 18.59 34.58 -9.13
C ILE A 206 17.68 35.71 -8.68
N LEU A 207 17.39 35.83 -7.38
CA LEU A 207 16.57 36.93 -6.82
C LEU A 207 17.16 38.32 -7.06
N CYS A 208 18.50 38.43 -7.19
CA CYS A 208 19.20 39.67 -7.51
C CYS A 208 19.22 40.00 -9.00
N ARG A 209 18.72 39.15 -9.89
CA ARG A 209 18.71 39.39 -11.35
C ARG A 209 17.67 40.44 -11.75
N ARG A 210 17.94 41.12 -12.85
CA ARG A 210 16.97 42.08 -13.43
C ARG A 210 15.80 41.37 -14.14
N ARG A 211 16.04 40.22 -14.73
CA ARG A 211 15.03 39.39 -15.44
C ARG A 211 15.22 37.94 -15.07
N LYS A 212 14.16 37.12 -15.16
CA LYS A 212 14.15 35.73 -14.68
C LYS A 212 14.62 35.63 -13.23
N ASN A 213 14.11 36.53 -12.41
CA ASN A 213 14.48 36.71 -11.01
C ASN A 213 13.64 35.84 -10.05
N ASN A 214 12.86 34.88 -10.57
CA ASN A 214 12.10 33.97 -9.77
C ASN A 214 12.76 32.58 -9.82
N PRO A 215 13.38 32.10 -8.74
CA PRO A 215 13.90 30.75 -8.68
C PRO A 215 12.76 29.72 -8.58
N LEU A 216 12.93 28.61 -9.27
CA LEU A 216 12.07 27.42 -9.18
C LEU A 216 12.89 26.25 -8.69
N LEU A 217 12.64 25.84 -7.46
CA LEU A 217 13.26 24.68 -6.84
C LEU A 217 12.62 23.40 -7.40
N VAL A 218 13.40 22.60 -8.11
CA VAL A 218 12.93 21.38 -8.76
C VAL A 218 13.67 20.18 -8.16
N GLY A 219 12.93 19.24 -7.57
CA GLY A 219 13.51 18.06 -6.94
C GLY A 219 12.42 17.14 -6.44
N GLU A 220 12.76 15.91 -6.13
CA GLU A 220 11.80 14.91 -5.61
C GLU A 220 11.18 15.35 -4.27
N ALA A 221 10.08 14.70 -3.87
CA ALA A 221 9.45 14.96 -2.59
C ALA A 221 10.41 14.57 -1.45
N GLY A 222 10.46 15.39 -0.37
CA GLY A 222 11.28 15.08 0.81
C GLY A 222 12.78 15.42 0.71
N VAL A 223 13.26 16.03 -0.41
CA VAL A 223 14.68 16.41 -0.54
C VAL A 223 15.06 17.74 0.16
N GLY A 224 14.10 18.43 0.78
CA GLY A 224 14.33 19.66 1.54
C GLY A 224 14.17 20.94 0.75
N LYS A 225 13.27 21.02 -0.25
CA LYS A 225 12.99 22.25 -1.03
C LYS A 225 12.47 23.38 -0.15
N THR A 226 11.55 23.10 0.75
CA THR A 226 10.97 24.07 1.69
C THR A 226 12.03 24.63 2.64
N ALA A 227 12.93 23.77 3.14
CA ALA A 227 14.04 24.17 4.00
C ALA A 227 14.99 25.18 3.35
N ILE A 228 15.12 25.20 2.01
CA ILE A 228 15.93 26.22 1.30
C ILE A 228 15.29 27.60 1.42
N ALA A 229 13.97 27.72 1.32
CA ALA A 229 13.26 28.98 1.49
C ALA A 229 13.32 29.48 2.96
N GLU A 230 13.19 28.58 3.91
CA GLU A 230 13.35 28.83 5.35
C GLU A 230 14.77 29.26 5.67
N GLY A 231 15.77 28.58 5.12
CA GLY A 231 17.18 28.93 5.28
C GLY A 231 17.54 30.29 4.68
N LEU A 232 16.92 30.67 3.55
CA LEU A 232 17.03 32.01 3.00
C LEU A 232 16.49 33.07 3.97
N ALA A 233 15.28 32.84 4.52
CA ALA A 233 14.69 33.76 5.50
C ALA A 233 15.56 33.87 6.77
N TRP A 234 16.15 32.78 7.22
CA TRP A 234 17.10 32.77 8.35
C TRP A 234 18.33 33.61 8.02
N ARG A 235 19.00 33.43 6.85
CA ARG A 235 20.17 34.21 6.43
C ARG A 235 19.85 35.71 6.31
N ILE A 236 18.64 36.05 5.84
CA ILE A 236 18.20 37.45 5.81
C ILE A 236 18.14 38.04 7.22
N THR A 237 17.61 37.31 8.19
CA THR A 237 17.51 37.80 9.58
C THR A 237 18.87 37.88 10.28
N GLN A 238 19.88 37.12 9.85
CA GLN A 238 21.26 37.22 10.33
C GLN A 238 22.11 38.24 9.56
N SER A 239 21.52 38.91 8.57
CA SER A 239 22.26 39.87 7.69
C SER A 239 23.37 39.16 6.86
N GLU A 240 23.23 37.89 6.55
CA GLU A 240 24.15 37.09 5.74
C GLU A 240 23.77 37.09 4.25
N VAL A 241 23.21 38.15 3.75
CA VAL A 241 22.77 38.31 2.37
C VAL A 241 23.26 39.65 1.79
N PRO A 242 23.35 39.80 0.45
CA PRO A 242 23.68 41.08 -0.16
C PRO A 242 22.69 42.21 0.22
N GLU A 243 23.17 43.47 0.23
CA GLU A 243 22.35 44.64 0.59
C GLU A 243 21.00 44.73 -0.13
N ILE A 244 20.92 44.25 -1.38
CA ILE A 244 19.68 44.24 -2.19
C ILE A 244 18.59 43.36 -1.56
N LEU A 245 18.94 42.41 -0.70
CA LEU A 245 18.02 41.49 -0.03
C LEU A 245 18.02 41.66 1.51
N ALA A 246 18.76 42.62 2.05
CA ALA A 246 18.88 42.84 3.49
C ALA A 246 17.51 43.07 4.17
N ASP A 247 16.63 43.83 3.51
CA ASP A 247 15.28 44.13 4.01
C ASP A 247 14.19 43.24 3.42
N ALA A 248 14.58 42.13 2.76
CA ALA A 248 13.59 41.26 2.12
C ALA A 248 12.78 40.48 3.17
N GLN A 249 11.47 40.36 2.93
CA GLN A 249 10.55 39.57 3.73
C GLN A 249 10.04 38.37 2.92
N VAL A 250 10.24 37.18 3.39
CA VAL A 250 9.81 35.94 2.74
C VAL A 250 8.47 35.50 3.33
N TYR A 251 7.44 35.43 2.51
CA TYR A 251 6.09 35.01 2.87
C TYR A 251 5.81 33.66 2.22
N ALA A 252 5.60 32.62 3.02
CA ALA A 252 5.15 31.30 2.52
C ALA A 252 3.63 31.30 2.36
N LEU A 253 3.14 30.98 1.17
CA LEU A 253 1.73 30.89 0.87
C LEU A 253 1.10 29.66 1.51
N ASP A 254 0.06 29.84 2.32
CA ASP A 254 -0.69 28.73 2.90
C ASP A 254 -1.86 28.33 1.98
N MET A 255 -1.65 27.27 1.22
CA MET A 255 -2.65 26.71 0.31
C MET A 255 -3.87 26.18 1.05
N GLY A 256 -3.69 25.62 2.26
CA GLY A 256 -4.77 25.12 3.08
C GLY A 256 -5.71 26.25 3.53
N ALA A 257 -5.16 27.35 4.02
CA ALA A 257 -5.91 28.54 4.43
C ALA A 257 -6.64 29.20 3.25
N LEU A 258 -6.01 29.26 2.07
CA LEU A 258 -6.64 29.78 0.85
C LEU A 258 -7.86 28.97 0.40
N LEU A 259 -7.81 27.66 0.54
CA LEU A 259 -8.85 26.74 0.11
C LEU A 259 -9.92 26.49 1.19
N ALA A 260 -9.60 26.71 2.45
CA ALA A 260 -10.53 26.46 3.57
C ALA A 260 -11.81 27.30 3.43
N GLY A 261 -12.97 26.61 3.42
CA GLY A 261 -14.27 27.27 3.35
C GLY A 261 -14.67 27.90 2.00
N THR A 262 -13.85 27.75 0.95
CA THR A 262 -14.23 28.19 -0.40
C THR A 262 -15.23 27.21 -1.01
N LYS A 263 -16.43 27.70 -1.34
CA LYS A 263 -17.47 26.93 -2.04
C LYS A 263 -17.40 27.10 -3.56
N TYR A 264 -16.87 28.22 -4.01
CA TYR A 264 -16.81 28.61 -5.42
C TYR A 264 -15.38 29.00 -5.82
N ARG A 265 -15.06 28.80 -7.09
CA ARG A 265 -13.77 29.18 -7.70
C ARG A 265 -13.47 30.68 -7.49
N GLY A 266 -14.48 31.53 -7.53
CA GLY A 266 -14.34 32.99 -7.35
C GLY A 266 -13.80 33.40 -5.99
N ASP A 267 -14.14 32.67 -4.92
CA ASP A 267 -13.69 32.97 -3.56
C ASP A 267 -12.16 32.78 -3.43
N PHE A 268 -11.63 31.71 -3.98
CA PHE A 268 -10.20 31.45 -4.02
C PHE A 268 -9.45 32.49 -4.86
N GLU A 269 -9.95 32.79 -6.06
CA GLU A 269 -9.34 33.80 -6.94
C GLU A 269 -9.32 35.19 -6.27
N GLN A 270 -10.37 35.55 -5.55
CA GLN A 270 -10.46 36.82 -4.82
C GLN A 270 -9.46 36.86 -3.64
N ARG A 271 -9.33 35.79 -2.87
CA ARG A 271 -8.35 35.68 -1.76
C ARG A 271 -6.92 35.79 -2.29
N LEU A 272 -6.57 35.00 -3.31
CA LEU A 272 -5.25 35.04 -3.92
C LEU A 272 -4.94 36.42 -4.49
N LYS A 273 -5.92 37.07 -5.18
CA LYS A 273 -5.79 38.45 -5.69
C LYS A 273 -5.55 39.46 -4.58
N SER A 274 -6.21 39.29 -3.43
CA SER A 274 -6.01 40.12 -2.25
C SER A 274 -4.59 39.98 -1.70
N VAL A 275 -4.09 38.75 -1.53
CA VAL A 275 -2.69 38.47 -1.10
C VAL A 275 -1.69 39.12 -2.07
N LEU A 276 -1.86 38.91 -3.39
CA LEU A 276 -0.95 39.44 -4.41
C LEU A 276 -0.97 40.99 -4.44
N LYS A 277 -2.11 41.63 -4.16
CA LYS A 277 -2.22 43.09 -4.06
C LYS A 277 -1.42 43.62 -2.87
N HIS A 278 -1.60 43.03 -1.68
CA HIS A 278 -0.87 43.46 -0.48
C HIS A 278 0.64 43.21 -0.58
N LEU A 279 1.06 42.11 -1.23
CA LEU A 279 2.48 41.83 -1.48
C LEU A 279 3.12 42.90 -2.42
N LYS A 280 2.37 43.41 -3.38
CA LYS A 280 2.86 44.51 -4.27
C LYS A 280 3.08 45.83 -3.54
N ASP A 281 2.29 46.08 -2.51
CA ASP A 281 2.37 47.29 -1.70
C ASP A 281 3.52 47.20 -0.66
N GLN A 282 4.12 46.01 -0.46
CA GLN A 282 5.25 45.82 0.43
C GLN A 282 6.58 45.82 -0.36
N PRO A 283 7.48 46.77 -0.11
CA PRO A 283 8.80 46.76 -0.73
C PRO A 283 9.59 45.51 -0.30
N ASN A 284 10.28 44.91 -1.27
CA ASN A 284 11.14 43.74 -1.06
C ASN A 284 10.44 42.45 -0.59
N ALA A 285 9.12 42.31 -0.78
CA ALA A 285 8.42 41.06 -0.49
C ALA A 285 8.82 39.95 -1.48
N VAL A 286 9.08 38.75 -0.95
CA VAL A 286 9.34 37.51 -1.70
C VAL A 286 8.28 36.50 -1.33
N LEU A 287 7.48 36.03 -2.30
CA LEU A 287 6.47 35.04 -2.11
C LEU A 287 7.08 33.63 -2.33
N PHE A 288 7.02 32.79 -1.33
CA PHE A 288 7.33 31.37 -1.48
C PHE A 288 6.04 30.57 -1.69
N ILE A 289 6.01 29.75 -2.74
CA ILE A 289 4.89 28.88 -3.07
C ILE A 289 5.42 27.44 -3.14
N ASP A 290 5.09 26.66 -2.14
CA ASP A 290 5.36 25.22 -2.19
C ASP A 290 4.34 24.53 -3.10
N GLU A 291 4.75 23.46 -3.76
CA GLU A 291 3.94 22.74 -4.75
C GLU A 291 3.22 23.68 -5.75
N ILE A 292 3.97 24.66 -6.29
CA ILE A 292 3.42 25.71 -7.19
C ILE A 292 2.63 25.14 -8.37
N HIS A 293 2.85 23.90 -8.75
CA HIS A 293 2.13 23.20 -9.79
C HIS A 293 0.64 23.02 -9.46
N THR A 294 0.27 22.99 -8.19
CA THR A 294 -1.14 22.90 -7.75
C THR A 294 -1.95 24.15 -8.13
N LEU A 295 -1.28 25.29 -8.20
CA LEU A 295 -1.89 26.55 -8.64
C LEU A 295 -1.95 26.72 -10.16
N ILE A 296 -1.06 26.06 -10.91
CA ILE A 296 -0.81 26.35 -12.31
C ILE A 296 -1.40 25.30 -13.26
N GLY A 297 -1.48 24.05 -12.85
CA GLY A 297 -1.66 22.95 -13.79
C GLY A 297 -2.88 22.07 -13.64
N ALA A 298 -3.63 22.27 -12.62
CA ALA A 298 -4.72 21.36 -12.27
C ALA A 298 -5.97 21.47 -13.18
N GLY A 299 -5.95 22.26 -14.26
CA GLY A 299 -7.09 22.58 -15.12
C GLY A 299 -7.35 21.66 -16.31
N ALA A 300 -6.47 20.73 -16.66
CA ALA A 300 -6.55 20.05 -17.96
C ALA A 300 -7.12 18.62 -17.95
N ALA A 301 -7.19 17.92 -16.81
CA ALA A 301 -7.50 16.49 -16.79
C ALA A 301 -8.76 16.05 -16.02
N SER A 302 -9.36 16.90 -15.15
CA SER A 302 -10.63 16.58 -14.50
C SER A 302 -11.42 17.84 -14.22
N GLY A 303 -12.61 17.94 -14.81
CA GLY A 303 -13.49 19.10 -14.84
C GLY A 303 -13.73 19.81 -13.51
N GLY A 304 -12.85 20.69 -13.10
CA GLY A 304 -13.07 21.50 -11.91
C GLY A 304 -11.86 22.10 -11.22
N THR A 305 -10.70 22.14 -11.84
CA THR A 305 -9.45 22.55 -11.18
C THR A 305 -9.16 24.05 -11.34
N LEU A 306 -8.54 24.58 -10.29
CA LEU A 306 -8.20 25.98 -10.06
C LEU A 306 -7.02 26.40 -10.98
N ASP A 307 -7.27 27.19 -12.01
CA ASP A 307 -6.19 27.77 -12.83
C ASP A 307 -5.89 29.21 -12.37
N ALA A 308 -4.98 29.32 -11.39
CA ALA A 308 -4.49 30.59 -10.90
C ALA A 308 -3.35 31.18 -11.75
N SER A 309 -2.95 30.50 -12.82
CA SER A 309 -1.86 30.96 -13.69
C SER A 309 -2.13 32.35 -14.27
N ASN A 310 -3.39 32.62 -14.59
CA ASN A 310 -3.81 33.95 -15.13
C ASN A 310 -3.68 35.08 -14.12
N LEU A 311 -3.68 34.83 -12.83
CA LEU A 311 -3.45 35.81 -11.77
C LEU A 311 -1.95 35.99 -11.48
N LEU A 312 -1.18 34.91 -11.48
CA LEU A 312 0.26 34.95 -11.23
C LEU A 312 1.07 35.50 -12.40
N LYS A 313 0.71 35.16 -13.65
CA LYS A 313 1.43 35.61 -14.85
C LYS A 313 1.61 37.15 -14.94
N PRO A 314 0.57 37.98 -14.72
CA PRO A 314 0.72 39.45 -14.72
C PRO A 314 1.60 39.97 -13.57
N ALA A 315 1.43 39.39 -12.35
CA ALA A 315 2.19 39.81 -11.18
C ALA A 315 3.70 39.52 -11.32
N LEU A 316 4.05 38.37 -11.88
CA LEU A 316 5.44 37.99 -12.18
C LEU A 316 6.02 38.75 -13.38
N SER A 317 5.17 39.22 -14.33
CA SER A 317 5.61 39.95 -15.53
C SER A 317 6.04 41.37 -15.25
N SER A 318 5.38 42.03 -14.31
CA SER A 318 5.65 43.42 -13.94
C SER A 318 7.01 43.60 -13.24
N GLY A 319 7.63 42.49 -12.78
CA GLY A 319 8.87 42.54 -11.97
C GLY A 319 8.69 43.18 -10.59
N GLN A 320 7.46 43.53 -10.22
CA GLN A 320 7.13 44.16 -8.93
C GLN A 320 7.08 43.18 -7.78
N MET A 321 7.03 41.90 -8.07
CA MET A 321 6.98 40.81 -7.07
C MET A 321 8.03 39.75 -7.42
N LYS A 322 8.75 39.31 -6.41
CA LYS A 322 9.66 38.16 -6.51
C LYS A 322 8.94 36.91 -5.98
N CYS A 323 9.16 35.80 -6.64
CA CYS A 323 8.54 34.52 -6.25
C CYS A 323 9.57 33.39 -6.25
N ILE A 324 9.54 32.57 -5.22
CA ILE A 324 10.25 31.29 -5.15
C ILE A 324 9.20 30.20 -5.29
N GLY A 325 9.30 29.37 -6.30
CA GLY A 325 8.42 28.20 -6.45
C GLY A 325 9.15 26.92 -6.08
N ALA A 326 8.42 25.91 -5.58
CA ALA A 326 8.93 24.55 -5.41
C ALA A 326 8.02 23.58 -6.16
N THR A 327 8.60 22.56 -6.81
CA THR A 327 7.87 21.54 -7.56
C THR A 327 8.72 20.26 -7.71
N THR A 328 8.11 19.16 -8.17
CA THR A 328 8.85 17.94 -8.50
C THR A 328 9.32 17.92 -9.95
N PHE A 329 10.19 16.97 -10.31
CA PHE A 329 10.65 16.82 -11.70
C PHE A 329 9.53 16.44 -12.65
N THR A 330 8.58 15.66 -12.19
CA THR A 330 7.44 15.19 -12.99
C THR A 330 6.52 16.34 -13.38
N GLU A 331 6.10 17.15 -12.39
CA GLU A 331 5.23 18.31 -12.60
C GLU A 331 5.96 19.44 -13.36
N TYR A 332 7.27 19.59 -13.13
CA TYR A 332 8.07 20.54 -13.92
C TYR A 332 7.98 20.23 -15.42
N ARG A 333 8.22 18.98 -15.82
CA ARG A 333 8.10 18.55 -17.22
C ARG A 333 6.66 18.61 -17.74
N GLY A 334 5.70 18.23 -16.89
CA GLY A 334 4.27 18.19 -17.24
C GLY A 334 3.66 19.55 -17.48
N ILE A 335 4.06 20.58 -16.72
CA ILE A 335 3.41 21.88 -16.62
C ILE A 335 4.32 23.01 -17.06
N PHE A 336 5.49 23.18 -16.41
CA PHE A 336 6.35 24.34 -16.64
C PHE A 336 7.06 24.33 -17.99
N GLU A 337 7.53 23.18 -18.46
CA GLU A 337 8.17 23.08 -19.77
C GLU A 337 7.19 23.32 -20.93
N LYS A 338 5.92 23.00 -20.73
CA LYS A 338 4.86 23.19 -21.73
C LYS A 338 4.34 24.63 -21.78
N ASP A 339 4.45 25.38 -20.67
CA ASP A 339 4.03 26.79 -20.62
C ASP A 339 5.23 27.73 -20.84
N ALA A 340 5.40 28.20 -22.08
CA ALA A 340 6.46 29.11 -22.47
C ALA A 340 6.43 30.45 -21.72
N ALA A 341 5.28 30.87 -21.19
CA ALA A 341 5.15 32.12 -20.44
C ALA A 341 5.72 31.96 -19.02
N LEU A 342 5.55 30.83 -18.39
CA LEU A 342 6.11 30.50 -17.07
C LEU A 342 7.61 30.19 -17.16
N SER A 343 8.02 29.36 -18.10
CA SER A 343 9.43 28.98 -18.27
C SER A 343 10.36 30.17 -18.56
N ARG A 344 9.85 31.25 -19.17
CA ARG A 344 10.59 32.49 -19.36
C ARG A 344 10.74 33.34 -18.11
N ARG A 345 9.93 33.14 -17.07
CA ARG A 345 9.91 33.94 -15.84
C ARG A 345 10.59 33.25 -14.68
N PHE A 346 10.62 31.95 -14.67
CA PHE A 346 11.29 31.16 -13.65
C PHE A 346 12.67 30.70 -14.11
N GLN A 347 13.60 30.61 -13.17
CA GLN A 347 14.92 30.01 -13.37
C GLN A 347 14.99 28.74 -12.54
N LYS A 348 15.15 27.60 -13.20
CA LYS A 348 15.29 26.29 -12.56
C LYS A 348 16.54 26.24 -11.67
N VAL A 349 16.35 25.67 -10.47
CA VAL A 349 17.39 25.26 -9.52
C VAL A 349 17.13 23.82 -9.15
N ASP A 350 18.04 22.93 -9.54
CA ASP A 350 17.91 21.52 -9.24
C ASP A 350 18.27 21.26 -7.77
N VAL A 351 17.38 20.58 -7.04
CA VAL A 351 17.57 20.17 -5.66
C VAL A 351 17.65 18.65 -5.65
N VAL A 352 18.87 18.14 -5.58
CA VAL A 352 19.13 16.70 -5.61
C VAL A 352 19.05 16.10 -4.20
N GLU A 353 18.80 14.80 -4.13
CA GLU A 353 18.84 14.03 -2.88
C GLU A 353 20.25 14.14 -2.23
N PRO A 354 20.35 14.49 -0.93
CA PRO A 354 21.65 14.56 -0.26
C PRO A 354 22.27 13.17 -0.10
N SER A 355 23.60 13.11 -0.01
CA SER A 355 24.29 11.86 0.31
C SER A 355 23.99 11.41 1.75
N VAL A 356 24.35 10.15 2.06
CA VAL A 356 24.21 9.61 3.43
C VAL A 356 25.01 10.46 4.43
N GLU A 357 26.24 10.86 4.07
CA GLU A 357 27.11 11.68 4.91
C GLU A 357 26.51 13.06 5.16
N GLN A 358 25.99 13.71 4.11
CA GLN A 358 25.29 15.00 4.23
C GLN A 358 24.04 14.87 5.10
N THR A 359 23.31 13.77 4.96
CA THR A 359 22.13 13.48 5.80
C THR A 359 22.50 13.31 7.25
N VAL A 360 23.62 12.65 7.57
CA VAL A 360 24.11 12.54 8.96
C VAL A 360 24.40 13.92 9.55
N GLU A 361 24.99 14.85 8.79
CA GLU A 361 25.21 16.22 9.25
C GLU A 361 23.90 16.98 9.49
N ILE A 362 22.92 16.81 8.58
CA ILE A 362 21.56 17.37 8.77
C ILE A 362 20.94 16.85 10.07
N LEU A 363 20.98 15.52 10.30
CA LEU A 363 20.44 14.91 11.52
C LEU A 363 21.17 15.40 12.78
N LYS A 364 22.49 15.62 12.74
CA LYS A 364 23.25 16.22 13.85
C LYS A 364 22.77 17.63 14.19
N GLY A 365 22.48 18.44 13.19
CA GLY A 365 21.97 19.79 13.40
C GLY A 365 20.56 19.84 13.96
N LEU A 366 19.72 18.89 13.57
CA LEU A 366 18.33 18.77 14.06
C LEU A 366 18.23 18.07 15.41
N LYS A 367 19.28 17.36 15.83
CA LYS A 367 19.33 16.51 17.02
C LYS A 367 18.77 17.17 18.27
N SER A 368 19.20 18.40 18.59
CA SER A 368 18.81 19.10 19.83
C SER A 368 17.29 19.31 19.92
N ARG A 369 16.65 19.61 18.82
CA ARG A 369 15.19 19.84 18.76
C ARG A 369 14.40 18.56 18.97
N PHE A 370 14.82 17.45 18.36
CA PHE A 370 14.21 16.16 18.58
C PHE A 370 14.44 15.62 19.99
N GLU A 371 15.65 15.87 20.58
CA GLU A 371 15.95 15.53 21.96
C GLU A 371 15.06 16.29 22.95
N GLU A 372 14.83 17.57 22.71
CA GLU A 372 13.93 18.40 23.52
C GLU A 372 12.47 17.95 23.37
N HIS A 373 12.02 17.75 22.13
CA HIS A 373 10.63 17.34 21.85
C HIS A 373 10.28 16.00 22.47
N HIS A 374 11.14 14.99 22.33
CA HIS A 374 10.87 13.63 22.82
C HIS A 374 11.40 13.37 24.24
N SER A 375 12.17 14.32 24.84
CA SER A 375 12.81 14.15 26.13
C SER A 375 13.75 12.93 26.21
N VAL A 376 14.46 12.63 25.10
CA VAL A 376 15.42 11.54 24.95
C VAL A 376 16.73 12.09 24.41
N LYS A 377 17.80 11.29 24.45
CA LYS A 377 19.09 11.62 23.81
C LYS A 377 19.36 10.68 22.65
N TYR A 378 19.89 11.20 21.54
CA TYR A 378 20.31 10.38 20.40
C TYR A 378 21.82 10.19 20.42
N ALA A 379 22.28 8.93 20.43
CA ALA A 379 23.67 8.61 20.22
C ALA A 379 24.10 8.94 18.78
N LEU A 380 25.37 9.34 18.57
CA LEU A 380 25.86 9.61 17.20
C LEU A 380 25.70 8.40 16.26
N GLY A 381 25.93 7.19 16.79
CA GLY A 381 25.72 5.96 16.05
C GLY A 381 24.25 5.69 15.66
N ALA A 382 23.27 6.25 16.39
CA ALA A 382 21.86 6.19 16.03
C ALA A 382 21.55 7.08 14.83
N LEU A 383 22.07 8.31 14.78
CA LEU A 383 21.89 9.22 13.65
C LEU A 383 22.54 8.68 12.38
N GLN A 384 23.74 8.11 12.51
CA GLN A 384 24.41 7.47 11.39
C GLN A 384 23.61 6.26 10.89
N ALA A 385 23.13 5.41 11.80
CA ALA A 385 22.29 4.27 11.44
C ALA A 385 20.97 4.72 10.79
N ALA A 386 20.34 5.79 11.26
CA ALA A 386 19.12 6.32 10.65
C ALA A 386 19.32 6.73 9.18
N ALA A 387 20.42 7.41 8.87
CA ALA A 387 20.76 7.79 7.50
C ALA A 387 21.11 6.57 6.62
N GLU A 388 22.01 5.70 7.10
CA GLU A 388 22.48 4.51 6.36
C GLU A 388 21.33 3.51 6.08
N LEU A 389 20.56 3.19 7.12
CA LEU A 389 19.52 2.17 7.03
C LEU A 389 18.28 2.66 6.30
N SER A 390 17.90 3.93 6.48
CA SER A 390 16.80 4.49 5.69
C SER A 390 17.15 4.58 4.20
N ALA A 391 18.41 4.94 3.86
CA ALA A 391 18.89 4.93 2.49
C ALA A 391 18.83 3.54 1.86
N LYS A 392 19.17 2.50 2.65
CA LYS A 392 19.25 1.11 2.19
C LYS A 392 17.90 0.42 2.11
N PHE A 393 17.00 0.67 3.05
CA PHE A 393 15.79 -0.14 3.25
C PHE A 393 14.47 0.58 2.98
N ILE A 394 14.45 1.92 2.99
CA ILE A 394 13.25 2.73 2.70
C ILE A 394 13.42 3.37 1.32
N ASN A 395 12.79 2.76 0.30
CA ASN A 395 13.01 3.14 -1.11
C ASN A 395 11.87 3.97 -1.73
N ASP A 396 10.77 4.13 -1.01
CA ASP A 396 9.58 4.89 -1.43
C ASP A 396 9.67 6.39 -1.13
N ARG A 397 10.70 6.82 -0.42
CA ARG A 397 10.95 8.21 -0.02
C ARG A 397 12.43 8.57 -0.21
N HIS A 398 12.73 9.86 -0.17
CA HIS A 398 14.08 10.39 -0.37
C HIS A 398 14.71 10.92 0.93
N LEU A 399 16.04 10.94 0.99
CA LEU A 399 16.78 11.63 2.01
C LEU A 399 16.63 13.16 1.85
N PRO A 400 16.64 13.96 2.92
CA PRO A 400 16.83 13.55 4.33
C PRO A 400 15.52 13.14 5.03
N ASP A 401 14.35 13.36 4.41
CA ASP A 401 13.03 13.22 5.02
C ASP A 401 12.81 11.85 5.67
N LYS A 402 13.08 10.77 4.93
CA LYS A 402 12.96 9.39 5.47
C LYS A 402 13.87 9.11 6.67
N ALA A 403 15.03 9.76 6.76
CA ALA A 403 15.93 9.59 7.90
C ALA A 403 15.49 10.43 9.10
N ILE A 404 14.88 11.60 8.85
CA ILE A 404 14.25 12.45 9.86
C ILE A 404 13.06 11.72 10.47
N ASP A 405 12.18 11.13 9.64
CA ASP A 405 11.05 10.32 10.11
C ASP A 405 11.49 9.17 11.01
N VAL A 406 12.58 8.49 10.66
CA VAL A 406 13.13 7.39 11.48
C VAL A 406 13.55 7.86 12.86
N ILE A 407 14.24 8.99 13.01
CA ILE A 407 14.63 9.50 14.33
C ILE A 407 13.45 10.03 15.12
N ASP A 408 12.49 10.66 14.45
CA ASP A 408 11.26 11.15 15.07
C ASP A 408 10.40 9.99 15.59
N GLU A 409 10.17 8.95 14.78
CA GLU A 409 9.44 7.76 15.20
C GLU A 409 10.16 6.99 16.31
N ALA A 410 11.51 6.93 16.28
CA ALA A 410 12.29 6.32 17.34
C ALA A 410 12.13 7.05 18.68
N GLY A 411 12.08 8.39 18.67
CA GLY A 411 11.77 9.20 19.83
C GLY A 411 10.35 9.00 20.34
N ALA A 412 9.38 9.05 19.44
CA ALA A 412 7.96 8.84 19.74
C ALA A 412 7.69 7.44 20.33
N ALA A 413 8.35 6.39 19.80
CA ALA A 413 8.22 5.03 20.30
C ALA A 413 8.62 4.91 21.78
N GLN A 414 9.65 5.64 22.22
CA GLN A 414 10.05 5.64 23.64
C GLN A 414 9.01 6.30 24.54
N ARG A 415 8.32 7.34 24.08
CA ARG A 415 7.27 8.03 24.87
C ARG A 415 6.04 7.17 25.13
N ILE A 416 5.72 6.25 24.21
CA ILE A 416 4.54 5.35 24.33
C ILE A 416 4.82 4.21 25.32
N LEU A 417 6.09 3.85 25.56
CA LEU A 417 6.44 2.78 26.49
C LEU A 417 6.14 3.16 27.95
N PRO A 418 5.80 2.18 28.81
CA PRO A 418 5.70 2.42 30.26
C PRO A 418 7.02 2.97 30.82
N LYS A 419 6.96 3.90 31.77
CA LYS A 419 8.15 4.58 32.34
C LYS A 419 9.28 3.63 32.78
N SER A 420 8.95 2.42 33.21
CA SER A 420 9.91 1.38 33.61
C SER A 420 10.71 0.79 32.43
N LYS A 421 10.20 0.90 31.20
CA LYS A 421 10.82 0.37 29.98
C LYS A 421 11.36 1.46 29.05
N GLN A 422 11.15 2.75 29.37
CA GLN A 422 11.65 3.87 28.59
C GLN A 422 13.16 3.96 28.69
N LYS A 423 13.83 4.02 27.54
CA LYS A 423 15.26 4.29 27.45
C LYS A 423 15.48 5.80 27.29
N LYS A 424 16.38 6.36 28.08
CA LYS A 424 16.75 7.78 28.00
C LYS A 424 17.63 8.10 26.80
N THR A 425 18.31 7.11 26.24
CA THR A 425 19.21 7.26 25.09
C THR A 425 18.81 6.27 24.01
N ILE A 426 18.57 6.78 22.81
CA ILE A 426 18.31 6.01 21.60
C ILE A 426 19.65 5.64 20.97
N THR A 427 19.86 4.33 20.78
CA THR A 427 21.05 3.77 20.18
C THR A 427 20.73 3.20 18.78
N ARG A 428 21.72 2.61 18.14
CA ARG A 428 21.56 1.94 16.85
C ARG A 428 20.44 0.90 16.84
N ASN A 429 20.28 0.13 17.93
CA ASN A 429 19.32 -0.95 18.01
C ASN A 429 17.86 -0.46 17.92
N GLU A 430 17.54 0.64 18.61
CA GLU A 430 16.19 1.22 18.54
C GLU A 430 15.89 1.74 17.13
N VAL A 431 16.88 2.32 16.46
CA VAL A 431 16.75 2.76 15.07
C VAL A 431 16.55 1.57 14.13
N GLU A 432 17.29 0.48 14.32
CA GLU A 432 17.13 -0.76 13.54
C GLU A 432 15.72 -1.33 13.68
N GLU A 433 15.15 -1.33 14.88
CA GLU A 433 13.76 -1.77 15.12
C GLU A 433 12.73 -0.88 14.38
N ILE A 434 12.93 0.44 14.39
CA ILE A 434 12.03 1.37 13.70
C ILE A 434 12.14 1.21 12.19
N VAL A 435 13.35 1.17 11.64
CA VAL A 435 13.55 0.94 10.20
C VAL A 435 12.91 -0.38 9.77
N ALA A 436 13.06 -1.43 10.59
CA ALA A 436 12.43 -2.72 10.31
C ALA A 436 10.90 -2.63 10.22
N LYS A 437 10.27 -1.84 11.10
CA LYS A 437 8.82 -1.61 11.07
C LYS A 437 8.38 -0.81 9.84
N ILE A 438 9.07 0.31 9.55
CA ILE A 438 8.76 1.17 8.41
C ILE A 438 8.95 0.41 7.10
N ALA A 439 10.08 -0.26 6.94
CA ALA A 439 10.41 -1.03 5.74
C ALA A 439 9.69 -2.39 5.65
N ARG A 440 8.92 -2.77 6.67
CA ARG A 440 8.19 -4.04 6.78
C ARG A 440 9.08 -5.27 6.60
N ILE A 441 10.25 -5.23 7.20
CA ILE A 441 11.23 -6.33 7.23
C ILE A 441 11.39 -6.85 8.65
N PRO A 442 11.74 -8.12 8.82
CA PRO A 442 12.07 -8.64 10.15
C PRO A 442 13.22 -7.84 10.77
N PRO A 443 13.14 -7.47 12.06
CA PRO A 443 14.21 -6.73 12.75
C PRO A 443 15.58 -7.40 12.65
N THR A 444 15.58 -8.74 12.60
CA THR A 444 16.80 -9.57 12.44
C THR A 444 17.49 -9.37 11.09
N SER A 445 16.80 -8.89 10.06
CA SER A 445 17.40 -8.60 8.74
C SER A 445 18.15 -7.27 8.69
N VAL A 446 17.90 -6.39 9.65
CA VAL A 446 18.55 -5.08 9.78
C VAL A 446 19.77 -5.17 10.71
N SER A 447 19.75 -6.12 11.65
CA SER A 447 20.81 -6.33 12.65
C SER A 447 21.92 -7.28 12.16
N ASN A 448 23.04 -7.32 12.89
CA ASN A 448 24.17 -8.24 12.64
C ASN A 448 23.82 -9.74 12.77
N ASP A 449 22.61 -10.09 13.15
CA ASP A 449 22.12 -11.47 13.30
C ASP A 449 21.96 -12.23 11.97
N ASP A 450 21.98 -11.50 10.85
CA ASP A 450 21.95 -12.06 9.49
C ASP A 450 23.18 -12.96 9.23
N ARG A 451 24.31 -12.70 9.87
CA ARG A 451 25.52 -13.54 9.77
C ARG A 451 25.33 -14.94 10.37
N SER A 452 24.59 -15.05 11.46
CA SER A 452 24.33 -16.34 12.11
C SER A 452 23.44 -17.23 11.23
N LYS A 453 22.39 -16.64 10.65
CA LYS A 453 21.47 -17.34 9.73
C LYS A 453 22.18 -17.78 8.44
N LEU A 454 23.03 -16.93 7.86
CA LEU A 454 23.81 -17.28 6.68
C LEU A 454 24.84 -18.40 6.97
N LYS A 455 25.36 -18.49 8.20
CA LYS A 455 26.28 -19.56 8.61
C LYS A 455 25.57 -20.91 8.63
N THR A 456 24.32 -20.96 9.07
CA THR A 456 23.54 -22.21 9.21
C THR A 456 22.64 -22.52 8.00
N LEU A 457 22.55 -21.59 7.04
CA LEU A 457 21.63 -21.64 5.90
C LEU A 457 21.64 -22.99 5.14
N GLU A 458 22.83 -23.46 4.83
CA GLU A 458 23.03 -24.73 4.11
C GLU A 458 22.50 -25.92 4.91
N ARG A 459 22.87 -26.02 6.21
CA ARG A 459 22.40 -27.06 7.11
C ARG A 459 20.89 -27.02 7.26
N ASP A 460 20.33 -25.82 7.43
CA ASP A 460 18.90 -25.63 7.69
C ASP A 460 18.07 -25.94 6.42
N LEU A 461 18.56 -25.62 5.22
CA LEU A 461 17.94 -26.05 3.97
C LEU A 461 18.02 -27.57 3.78
N ASN A 462 19.19 -28.19 4.03
CA ASN A 462 19.38 -29.64 3.92
C ASN A 462 18.51 -30.44 4.91
N SER A 463 18.13 -29.83 6.04
CA SER A 463 17.22 -30.46 7.01
C SER A 463 15.78 -30.58 6.50
N VAL A 464 15.39 -29.77 5.52
CA VAL A 464 14.00 -29.65 5.02
C VAL A 464 13.84 -30.11 3.59
N VAL A 465 14.87 -29.98 2.76
CA VAL A 465 14.87 -30.40 1.35
C VAL A 465 15.90 -31.51 1.18
N PHE A 466 15.45 -32.71 0.77
CA PHE A 466 16.27 -33.89 0.69
C PHE A 466 16.78 -34.17 -0.72
N GLY A 467 18.00 -34.70 -0.83
CA GLY A 467 18.59 -35.16 -2.08
C GLY A 467 19.04 -34.09 -3.06
N GLN A 468 19.17 -32.85 -2.57
CA GLN A 468 19.57 -31.71 -3.39
C GLN A 468 20.79 -30.99 -2.76
N GLU A 469 21.60 -31.71 -2.02
CA GLU A 469 22.76 -31.17 -1.29
C GLU A 469 23.67 -30.31 -2.20
N PRO A 470 24.07 -30.75 -3.42
CA PRO A 470 24.92 -29.95 -4.29
C PRO A 470 24.25 -28.66 -4.76
N ALA A 471 22.93 -28.71 -4.99
CA ALA A 471 22.17 -27.54 -5.40
C ALA A 471 22.06 -26.50 -4.24
N ILE A 472 21.84 -26.99 -3.04
CA ILE A 472 21.77 -26.18 -1.81
C ILE A 472 23.12 -25.56 -1.47
N GLU A 473 24.22 -26.33 -1.59
CA GLU A 473 25.59 -25.84 -1.40
C GLU A 473 25.91 -24.69 -2.36
N ALA A 474 25.66 -24.89 -3.66
CA ALA A 474 25.88 -23.87 -4.69
C ALA A 474 25.06 -22.60 -4.42
N LEU A 475 23.79 -22.74 -4.06
CA LEU A 475 22.90 -21.65 -3.72
C LEU A 475 23.39 -20.89 -2.48
N ALA A 476 23.71 -21.62 -1.40
CA ALA A 476 24.18 -21.03 -0.14
C ALA A 476 25.52 -20.30 -0.32
N ALA A 477 26.45 -20.85 -1.11
CA ALA A 477 27.71 -20.20 -1.44
C ALA A 477 27.50 -18.90 -2.22
N ALA A 478 26.63 -18.90 -3.23
CA ALA A 478 26.33 -17.74 -4.03
C ALA A 478 25.64 -16.62 -3.19
N ILE A 479 24.70 -16.99 -2.31
CA ILE A 479 24.05 -16.04 -1.41
C ILE A 479 25.04 -15.45 -0.40
N LYS A 480 25.93 -16.29 0.19
CA LYS A 480 27.00 -15.83 1.09
C LYS A 480 27.93 -14.84 0.39
N MET A 481 28.31 -15.13 -0.87
CA MET A 481 29.14 -14.26 -1.68
C MET A 481 28.46 -12.91 -1.98
N ALA A 482 27.19 -12.92 -2.37
CA ALA A 482 26.42 -11.72 -2.64
C ALA A 482 26.25 -10.83 -1.39
N ARG A 483 26.02 -11.46 -0.23
CA ARG A 483 25.85 -10.75 1.08
C ARG A 483 27.17 -10.33 1.73
N SER A 484 28.31 -10.77 1.24
CA SER A 484 29.64 -10.40 1.79
C SER A 484 30.03 -8.94 1.51
N GLY A 485 29.25 -8.22 0.68
CA GLY A 485 29.54 -6.85 0.27
C GLY A 485 30.55 -6.76 -0.90
N LEU A 486 30.97 -7.90 -1.47
CA LEU A 486 31.86 -7.95 -2.63
C LEU A 486 31.08 -7.85 -3.95
N GLY A 487 29.75 -7.89 -3.90
CA GLY A 487 28.86 -7.73 -5.06
C GLY A 487 28.75 -6.28 -5.53
N LYS A 488 28.23 -6.07 -6.74
CA LYS A 488 27.92 -4.72 -7.25
C LYS A 488 26.70 -4.15 -6.51
N PRO A 489 26.77 -2.89 -5.99
CA PRO A 489 25.68 -2.31 -5.20
C PRO A 489 24.39 -2.10 -5.98
N ASP A 490 24.47 -2.01 -7.31
CA ASP A 490 23.34 -1.70 -8.19
C ASP A 490 22.64 -2.95 -8.75
N LYS A 491 22.94 -4.14 -8.21
CA LYS A 491 22.32 -5.40 -8.65
C LYS A 491 21.45 -6.03 -7.56
N PRO A 492 20.51 -6.92 -7.93
CA PRO A 492 19.83 -7.78 -6.98
C PRO A 492 20.81 -8.58 -6.10
N ILE A 493 20.36 -9.05 -4.93
CA ILE A 493 21.18 -9.90 -4.04
C ILE A 493 21.72 -11.12 -4.79
N GLY A 494 20.91 -11.70 -5.67
CA GLY A 494 21.32 -12.81 -6.53
C GLY A 494 20.21 -13.18 -7.49
N SER A 495 20.62 -13.66 -8.68
CA SER A 495 19.72 -14.10 -9.74
C SER A 495 20.08 -15.53 -10.12
N PHE A 496 19.20 -16.48 -9.78
CA PHE A 496 19.44 -17.92 -9.86
C PHE A 496 18.48 -18.58 -10.84
N LEU A 497 19.02 -19.49 -11.65
CA LEU A 497 18.21 -20.35 -12.51
C LEU A 497 18.23 -21.78 -11.93
N PHE A 498 17.10 -22.30 -11.50
CA PHE A 498 16.92 -23.66 -11.01
C PHE A 498 16.45 -24.54 -12.16
N SER A 499 17.29 -25.46 -12.59
CA SER A 499 17.02 -26.41 -13.68
C SER A 499 16.80 -27.82 -13.13
N GLY A 500 16.08 -28.64 -13.85
CA GLY A 500 15.86 -30.05 -13.50
C GLY A 500 14.41 -30.52 -13.61
N PRO A 501 14.14 -31.81 -13.38
CA PRO A 501 12.83 -32.41 -13.53
C PRO A 501 11.72 -31.75 -12.68
N THR A 502 10.48 -31.96 -13.06
CA THR A 502 9.33 -31.50 -12.28
C THR A 502 9.24 -32.26 -10.94
N GLY A 503 8.84 -31.58 -9.86
CA GLY A 503 8.56 -32.23 -8.57
C GLY A 503 9.77 -32.67 -7.75
N VAL A 504 10.99 -32.23 -8.10
CA VAL A 504 12.24 -32.52 -7.36
C VAL A 504 12.54 -31.53 -6.21
N GLY A 505 11.70 -30.50 -6.02
CA GLY A 505 11.83 -29.59 -4.89
C GLY A 505 12.30 -28.16 -5.22
N LYS A 506 12.41 -27.75 -6.50
CA LYS A 506 12.85 -26.39 -6.91
C LYS A 506 12.06 -25.27 -6.21
N THR A 507 10.74 -25.31 -6.30
CA THR A 507 9.83 -24.35 -5.66
C THR A 507 9.89 -24.44 -4.13
N GLU A 508 10.09 -25.63 -3.57
CA GLU A 508 10.21 -25.82 -2.12
C GLU A 508 11.49 -25.21 -1.55
N VAL A 509 12.63 -25.31 -2.27
CA VAL A 509 13.88 -24.62 -1.87
C VAL A 509 13.67 -23.11 -1.82
N ALA A 510 13.02 -22.52 -2.81
CA ALA A 510 12.72 -21.09 -2.81
C ALA A 510 11.84 -20.66 -1.63
N LYS A 511 10.82 -21.48 -1.30
CA LYS A 511 9.91 -21.26 -0.16
C LYS A 511 10.67 -21.37 1.17
N GLN A 512 11.48 -22.40 1.35
CA GLN A 512 12.25 -22.61 2.57
C GLN A 512 13.35 -21.56 2.74
N LEU A 513 13.97 -21.12 1.65
CA LEU A 513 14.93 -20.02 1.66
C LEU A 513 14.28 -18.73 2.19
N ALA A 514 13.10 -18.38 1.69
CA ALA A 514 12.36 -17.21 2.15
C ALA A 514 12.02 -17.33 3.64
N PHE A 515 11.56 -18.51 4.09
CA PHE A 515 11.23 -18.78 5.48
C PHE A 515 12.44 -18.67 6.43
N ILE A 516 13.58 -19.28 6.08
CA ILE A 516 14.81 -19.25 6.89
C ILE A 516 15.38 -17.84 6.99
N LEU A 517 15.39 -17.10 5.87
CA LEU A 517 15.83 -15.71 5.87
C LEU A 517 14.83 -14.77 6.56
N GLY A 518 13.58 -15.22 6.79
CA GLY A 518 12.51 -14.41 7.38
C GLY A 518 12.01 -13.31 6.45
N ILE A 519 12.06 -13.52 5.13
CA ILE A 519 11.58 -12.60 4.10
C ILE A 519 10.40 -13.23 3.34
N GLU A 520 9.63 -12.38 2.66
CA GLU A 520 8.44 -12.84 1.93
C GLU A 520 8.80 -13.58 0.63
N LEU A 521 7.96 -14.54 0.26
CA LEU A 521 8.01 -15.18 -1.06
C LEU A 521 6.96 -14.55 -1.98
N ILE A 522 7.41 -13.96 -3.08
CA ILE A 522 6.57 -13.45 -4.16
C ILE A 522 6.69 -14.44 -5.32
N ARG A 523 5.57 -15.03 -5.74
CA ARG A 523 5.56 -16.02 -6.81
C ARG A 523 4.74 -15.55 -7.98
N PHE A 524 5.30 -15.68 -9.18
CA PHE A 524 4.62 -15.55 -10.46
C PHE A 524 4.79 -16.82 -11.25
N ASP A 525 3.70 -17.38 -11.78
CA ASP A 525 3.71 -18.51 -12.69
C ASP A 525 3.80 -17.96 -14.12
N MET A 526 4.90 -18.25 -14.80
CA MET A 526 5.16 -17.68 -16.13
C MET A 526 4.27 -18.29 -17.22
N SER A 527 3.57 -19.38 -16.93
CA SER A 527 2.53 -19.89 -17.83
C SER A 527 1.36 -18.93 -18.03
N GLU A 528 1.12 -18.01 -17.09
CA GLU A 528 0.12 -16.94 -17.20
C GLU A 528 0.60 -15.77 -18.07
N TYR A 529 1.90 -15.71 -18.40
CA TYR A 529 2.55 -14.62 -19.11
C TYR A 529 3.14 -15.05 -20.46
N MET A 530 2.51 -16.02 -21.12
CA MET A 530 2.91 -16.50 -22.45
C MET A 530 2.59 -15.51 -23.57
N GLU A 531 1.57 -14.68 -23.40
CA GLU A 531 1.11 -13.75 -24.41
C GLU A 531 1.56 -12.32 -24.12
N ARG A 532 1.80 -11.53 -25.18
CA ARG A 532 2.33 -10.17 -25.09
C ARG A 532 1.45 -9.24 -24.22
N HIS A 533 0.14 -9.37 -24.31
CA HIS A 533 -0.76 -8.56 -23.49
C HIS A 533 -0.70 -8.93 -21.99
N ALA A 534 -0.36 -10.16 -21.64
CA ALA A 534 -0.16 -10.56 -20.26
C ALA A 534 1.11 -9.94 -19.65
N VAL A 535 2.16 -9.72 -20.48
CA VAL A 535 3.38 -9.01 -20.05
C VAL A 535 3.05 -7.57 -19.64
N SER A 536 2.12 -6.91 -20.34
CA SER A 536 1.67 -5.56 -19.96
C SER A 536 1.03 -5.51 -18.57
N ARG A 537 0.44 -6.60 -18.08
CA ARG A 537 -0.04 -6.70 -16.69
C ARG A 537 1.10 -6.76 -15.69
N LEU A 538 2.24 -7.34 -16.08
CA LEU A 538 3.40 -7.49 -15.20
C LEU A 538 4.11 -6.15 -14.94
N ILE A 539 4.23 -5.29 -15.99
CA ILE A 539 4.98 -4.03 -15.99
C ILE A 539 4.11 -2.77 -16.16
N GLY A 540 2.78 -2.92 -16.20
CA GLY A 540 1.83 -1.84 -16.49
C GLY A 540 1.49 -1.72 -17.97
N ALA A 541 0.28 -1.29 -18.29
CA ALA A 541 -0.15 -1.04 -19.68
C ALA A 541 0.45 0.28 -20.20
N PRO A 542 0.83 0.37 -21.47
CA PRO A 542 1.26 1.63 -22.07
C PRO A 542 0.13 2.68 -22.10
N PRO A 543 0.46 3.98 -22.12
CA PRO A 543 -0.53 5.05 -22.25
C PRO A 543 -1.46 4.83 -23.44
N GLY A 544 -2.78 4.96 -23.21
CA GLY A 544 -3.81 4.77 -24.24
C GLY A 544 -4.43 3.38 -24.30
N TYR A 545 -3.97 2.41 -23.51
CA TYR A 545 -4.60 1.09 -23.37
C TYR A 545 -5.50 1.02 -22.13
N VAL A 546 -6.52 0.15 -22.17
CA VAL A 546 -7.41 -0.11 -21.03
C VAL A 546 -6.59 -0.66 -19.86
N GLY A 547 -6.72 -0.02 -18.68
CA GLY A 547 -5.96 -0.39 -17.48
C GLY A 547 -4.62 0.35 -17.31
N PHE A 548 -4.35 1.40 -18.10
CA PHE A 548 -3.15 2.25 -17.94
C PHE A 548 -2.97 2.80 -16.52
N ASP A 549 -4.05 3.14 -15.80
CA ASP A 549 -3.99 3.66 -14.42
C ASP A 549 -3.57 2.59 -13.39
N GLN A 550 -3.57 1.31 -13.77
CA GLN A 550 -3.11 0.21 -12.93
C GLN A 550 -1.60 0.03 -13.09
N GLY A 551 -0.86 0.10 -11.97
CA GLY A 551 0.57 -0.19 -11.96
C GLY A 551 0.87 -1.64 -12.37
N GLY A 552 2.12 -1.93 -12.74
CA GLY A 552 2.55 -3.30 -13.05
C GLY A 552 2.49 -4.18 -11.80
N LEU A 553 1.97 -5.40 -11.95
CA LEU A 553 1.86 -6.36 -10.83
C LEU A 553 3.22 -6.66 -10.19
N LEU A 554 4.28 -6.78 -10.99
CA LEU A 554 5.64 -7.05 -10.52
C LEU A 554 6.20 -5.84 -9.76
N THR A 555 6.10 -4.64 -10.33
CA THR A 555 6.60 -3.41 -9.72
C THR A 555 5.85 -3.09 -8.44
N GLU A 556 4.54 -3.29 -8.43
CA GLU A 556 3.70 -3.07 -7.23
C GLU A 556 4.02 -4.08 -6.11
N ALA A 557 4.18 -5.37 -6.44
CA ALA A 557 4.53 -6.40 -5.47
C ALA A 557 5.89 -6.14 -4.81
N ILE A 558 6.90 -5.74 -5.59
CA ILE A 558 8.23 -5.43 -5.07
C ILE A 558 8.24 -4.11 -4.28
N THR A 559 7.51 -3.09 -4.72
CA THR A 559 7.38 -1.84 -3.96
C THR A 559 6.72 -2.07 -2.60
N LYS A 560 5.71 -2.95 -2.53
CA LYS A 560 5.08 -3.34 -1.27
C LYS A 560 5.99 -4.18 -0.37
N LYS A 561 6.87 -5.00 -0.96
CA LYS A 561 7.76 -5.95 -0.27
C LYS A 561 9.17 -5.89 -0.87
N PRO A 562 9.96 -4.84 -0.56
CA PRO A 562 11.27 -4.61 -1.18
C PRO A 562 12.33 -5.62 -0.77
N HIS A 563 12.07 -6.42 0.27
CA HIS A 563 12.89 -7.54 0.70
C HIS A 563 12.11 -8.83 0.52
N ALA A 564 12.39 -9.56 -0.54
CA ALA A 564 11.65 -10.76 -0.89
C ALA A 564 12.50 -11.76 -1.67
N VAL A 565 12.07 -13.00 -1.67
CA VAL A 565 12.44 -13.97 -2.70
C VAL A 565 11.40 -13.86 -3.82
N LEU A 566 11.82 -13.43 -4.99
CA LEU A 566 11.00 -13.41 -6.19
C LEU A 566 11.18 -14.74 -6.93
N LEU A 567 10.13 -15.53 -6.96
CA LEU A 567 10.10 -16.82 -7.68
C LEU A 567 9.32 -16.65 -8.99
N LEU A 568 10.00 -16.85 -10.11
CA LEU A 568 9.41 -16.91 -11.44
C LEU A 568 9.39 -18.38 -11.86
N ASP A 569 8.23 -19.01 -11.76
CA ASP A 569 8.07 -20.44 -11.97
C ASP A 569 7.84 -20.73 -13.48
N GLU A 570 8.49 -21.76 -14.04
CA GLU A 570 8.40 -22.18 -15.44
C GLU A 570 8.78 -21.06 -16.46
N ILE A 571 9.95 -20.44 -16.24
CA ILE A 571 10.41 -19.27 -17.00
C ILE A 571 10.48 -19.50 -18.53
N GLU A 572 10.69 -20.76 -18.96
CA GLU A 572 10.70 -21.15 -20.36
C GLU A 572 9.39 -20.91 -21.10
N LYS A 573 8.27 -20.78 -20.35
CA LYS A 573 6.94 -20.50 -20.91
C LYS A 573 6.67 -19.01 -21.09
N ALA A 574 7.50 -18.15 -20.51
CA ALA A 574 7.31 -16.71 -20.58
C ALA A 574 7.48 -16.15 -22.00
N HIS A 575 6.71 -15.12 -22.31
CA HIS A 575 6.90 -14.36 -23.55
C HIS A 575 8.31 -13.74 -23.58
N PRO A 576 8.97 -13.63 -24.75
CA PRO A 576 10.32 -13.06 -24.90
C PRO A 576 10.51 -11.68 -24.26
N ASP A 577 9.48 -10.85 -24.24
CA ASP A 577 9.53 -9.51 -23.59
C ASP A 577 9.77 -9.59 -22.08
N VAL A 578 9.39 -10.67 -21.40
CA VAL A 578 9.69 -10.88 -19.96
C VAL A 578 11.20 -10.98 -19.75
N PHE A 579 11.92 -11.64 -20.65
CA PHE A 579 13.38 -11.74 -20.54
C PHE A 579 14.05 -10.37 -20.65
N ASN A 580 13.55 -9.48 -21.52
CA ASN A 580 14.06 -8.11 -21.63
C ASN A 580 13.86 -7.31 -20.33
N VAL A 581 12.73 -7.48 -19.68
CA VAL A 581 12.45 -6.89 -18.34
C VAL A 581 13.43 -7.44 -17.30
N LEU A 582 13.64 -8.75 -17.27
CA LEU A 582 14.55 -9.39 -16.33
C LEU A 582 16.01 -8.98 -16.55
N LEU A 583 16.43 -8.81 -17.82
CA LEU A 583 17.77 -8.29 -18.14
C LEU A 583 17.99 -6.91 -17.53
N GLN A 584 17.01 -6.01 -17.64
CA GLN A 584 17.08 -4.68 -17.03
C GLN A 584 17.16 -4.77 -15.50
N VAL A 585 16.35 -5.63 -14.87
CA VAL A 585 16.37 -5.83 -13.42
C VAL A 585 17.73 -6.38 -12.95
N MET A 586 18.28 -7.40 -13.64
CA MET A 586 19.55 -8.01 -13.27
C MET A 586 20.76 -7.08 -13.48
N ASP A 587 20.69 -6.13 -14.41
CA ASP A 587 21.79 -5.18 -14.65
C ASP A 587 21.75 -3.96 -13.76
N HIS A 588 20.56 -3.40 -13.51
CA HIS A 588 20.40 -2.11 -12.84
C HIS A 588 19.71 -2.21 -11.47
N GLY A 589 19.31 -3.41 -11.04
CA GLY A 589 18.61 -3.62 -9.77
C GLY A 589 17.33 -2.80 -9.62
N SER A 590 16.77 -2.29 -10.70
CA SER A 590 15.56 -1.47 -10.70
C SER A 590 14.77 -1.62 -11.99
N LEU A 591 13.46 -1.48 -11.87
CA LEU A 591 12.50 -1.52 -12.97
C LEU A 591 11.57 -0.32 -12.87
N THR A 592 11.45 0.43 -13.95
CA THR A 592 10.45 1.52 -14.04
C THR A 592 9.27 1.00 -14.86
N ASP A 593 8.08 1.07 -14.28
CA ASP A 593 6.84 0.69 -14.96
C ASP A 593 6.42 1.76 -15.98
N ASN A 594 5.40 1.45 -16.77
CA ASN A 594 4.89 2.37 -17.79
C ASN A 594 4.23 3.63 -17.19
N ASN A 595 3.93 3.63 -15.90
CA ASN A 595 3.40 4.78 -15.15
C ASN A 595 4.53 5.64 -14.54
N GLY A 596 5.80 5.29 -14.80
CA GLY A 596 6.95 6.01 -14.26
C GLY A 596 7.31 5.64 -12.82
N ARG A 597 6.66 4.64 -12.19
CA ARG A 597 7.01 4.17 -10.85
C ARG A 597 8.24 3.28 -10.94
N LYS A 598 9.24 3.58 -10.11
CA LYS A 598 10.48 2.82 -10.03
C LYS A 598 10.40 1.82 -8.89
N ALA A 599 10.49 0.53 -9.19
CA ALA A 599 10.63 -0.54 -8.21
C ALA A 599 12.11 -0.92 -8.03
N ASP A 600 12.53 -1.13 -6.79
CA ASP A 600 13.91 -1.44 -6.43
C ASP A 600 14.07 -2.94 -6.10
N PHE A 601 14.93 -3.62 -6.84
CA PHE A 601 15.22 -5.04 -6.72
C PHE A 601 16.55 -5.34 -6.02
N ARG A 602 17.31 -4.33 -5.58
CA ARG A 602 18.65 -4.50 -4.99
C ARG A 602 18.65 -5.39 -3.74
N ASN A 603 17.53 -5.46 -3.04
CA ASN A 603 17.35 -6.31 -1.87
C ASN A 603 16.50 -7.57 -2.15
N VAL A 604 16.29 -7.92 -3.40
CA VAL A 604 15.50 -9.08 -3.83
C VAL A 604 16.43 -10.21 -4.26
N ILE A 605 16.07 -11.45 -3.90
CA ILE A 605 16.68 -12.67 -4.43
C ILE A 605 15.76 -13.18 -5.55
N ILE A 606 16.27 -13.23 -6.77
CA ILE A 606 15.51 -13.69 -7.94
C ILE A 606 15.80 -15.16 -8.17
N ILE A 607 14.77 -15.98 -8.17
CA ILE A 607 14.83 -17.41 -8.47
C ILE A 607 13.92 -17.69 -9.65
N MET A 608 14.47 -18.23 -10.71
CA MET A 608 13.75 -18.66 -11.90
C MET A 608 13.79 -20.18 -11.96
N THR A 609 12.68 -20.86 -12.18
CA THR A 609 12.68 -22.32 -12.35
C THR A 609 12.45 -22.66 -13.81
N THR A 610 13.09 -23.74 -14.26
CA THR A 610 12.87 -24.32 -15.58
C THR A 610 12.84 -25.84 -15.52
N ASN A 611 12.06 -26.45 -16.39
CA ASN A 611 12.02 -27.87 -16.61
C ASN A 611 12.89 -28.27 -17.84
N ALA A 612 13.59 -27.31 -18.44
CA ALA A 612 14.51 -27.56 -19.55
C ALA A 612 15.58 -28.60 -19.18
N GLY A 613 15.88 -29.49 -20.07
CA GLY A 613 16.80 -30.61 -19.86
C GLY A 613 16.17 -31.87 -19.27
N ALA A 614 14.96 -31.77 -18.67
CA ALA A 614 14.27 -32.94 -18.11
C ALA A 614 13.70 -33.88 -19.19
N GLU A 615 13.27 -33.34 -20.32
CA GLU A 615 12.74 -34.14 -21.43
C GLU A 615 13.82 -34.97 -22.15
N THR A 616 15.04 -34.44 -22.25
CA THR A 616 16.19 -35.15 -22.81
C THR A 616 16.70 -36.23 -21.88
N MET A 617 16.62 -36.04 -20.55
CA MET A 617 16.98 -37.08 -19.59
C MET A 617 16.07 -38.33 -19.64
N ASN A 618 14.84 -38.19 -20.12
CA ASN A 618 13.83 -39.26 -20.20
C ASN A 618 13.71 -39.91 -21.60
N LYS A 619 14.29 -39.37 -22.64
CA LYS A 619 14.33 -40.02 -23.93
C LYS A 619 15.32 -41.17 -23.86
N ALA A 620 14.81 -42.39 -23.90
CA ALA A 620 15.60 -43.58 -24.08
C ALA A 620 16.43 -43.45 -25.36
N THR A 621 17.75 -43.33 -25.25
CA THR A 621 18.64 -43.35 -26.36
C THR A 621 18.57 -44.70 -27.03
N ILE A 622 18.01 -44.77 -28.23
CA ILE A 622 18.12 -45.93 -29.13
C ILE A 622 19.56 -45.92 -29.65
N GLY A 623 20.50 -46.55 -28.91
CA GLY A 623 21.91 -46.64 -29.31
C GLY A 623 22.83 -47.02 -28.14
N PHE A 624 23.83 -47.83 -28.42
CA PHE A 624 24.77 -48.48 -27.48
C PHE A 624 25.81 -47.51 -26.87
N THR A 625 25.42 -46.48 -26.15
CA THR A 625 26.38 -45.64 -25.37
C THR A 625 25.86 -45.38 -23.99
N THR A 626 26.54 -45.98 -23.02
CA THR A 626 26.24 -45.97 -21.58
C THR A 626 26.90 -44.83 -20.81
N SER A 627 27.18 -43.68 -21.41
CA SER A 627 27.68 -42.49 -20.71
C SER A 627 26.67 -41.37 -20.82
N ARG A 628 25.78 -41.28 -19.80
CA ARG A 628 24.96 -40.08 -19.55
C ARG A 628 25.88 -38.99 -19.06
N GLU A 629 26.31 -38.12 -19.96
CA GLU A 629 27.10 -36.92 -19.59
C GLU A 629 26.18 -35.80 -19.08
N GLN A 630 26.61 -35.14 -18.01
CA GLN A 630 26.05 -33.87 -17.51
C GLN A 630 26.01 -32.74 -18.58
N GLY A 631 26.40 -33.04 -19.80
CA GLY A 631 26.46 -32.12 -20.94
C GLY A 631 25.10 -31.78 -21.59
N ASP A 632 24.14 -32.70 -21.52
CA ASP A 632 22.88 -32.57 -22.25
C ASP A 632 21.93 -31.50 -21.64
N GLU A 633 21.87 -31.37 -20.32
CA GLU A 633 21.08 -30.35 -19.62
C GLU A 633 21.58 -28.93 -19.96
N MET A 634 22.90 -28.75 -19.94
CA MET A 634 23.49 -27.47 -20.29
C MET A 634 23.31 -27.11 -21.78
N ALA A 635 23.18 -28.09 -22.67
CA ALA A 635 22.90 -27.87 -24.08
C ALA A 635 21.48 -27.32 -24.29
N ASP A 636 20.49 -27.86 -23.58
CA ASP A 636 19.11 -27.38 -23.64
C ASP A 636 18.96 -25.97 -23.03
N ILE A 637 19.63 -25.69 -21.90
CA ILE A 637 19.68 -24.34 -21.32
C ILE A 637 20.31 -23.35 -22.29
N LYS A 638 21.40 -23.75 -23.01
CA LYS A 638 22.04 -22.93 -24.05
C LYS A 638 21.15 -22.65 -25.25
N ARG A 639 20.25 -23.57 -25.57
CA ARG A 639 19.29 -23.45 -26.67
C ARG A 639 18.10 -22.54 -26.32
N LEU A 640 17.58 -22.61 -25.08
CA LEU A 640 16.42 -21.87 -24.67
C LEU A 640 16.74 -20.44 -24.23
N PHE A 641 17.89 -20.24 -23.59
CA PHE A 641 18.26 -18.94 -23.04
C PHE A 641 19.44 -18.32 -23.78
N THR A 642 19.29 -17.07 -24.17
CA THR A 642 20.34 -16.33 -24.88
C THR A 642 21.63 -16.25 -24.07
N PRO A 643 22.82 -16.18 -24.71
CA PRO A 643 24.10 -15.98 -24.01
C PRO A 643 24.05 -14.75 -23.08
N GLU A 644 23.37 -13.68 -23.53
CA GLU A 644 23.23 -12.45 -22.79
C GLU A 644 22.49 -12.66 -21.46
N PHE A 645 21.39 -13.40 -21.47
CA PHE A 645 20.62 -13.73 -20.27
C PHE A 645 21.43 -14.61 -19.30
N ARG A 646 22.09 -15.65 -19.83
CA ARG A 646 22.88 -16.58 -19.01
C ARG A 646 24.07 -15.92 -18.31
N ASN A 647 24.72 -14.96 -18.96
CA ASN A 647 25.87 -14.23 -18.40
C ASN A 647 25.49 -13.26 -17.26
N ARG A 648 24.18 -13.02 -17.05
CA ARG A 648 23.68 -12.17 -15.95
C ARG A 648 23.20 -12.96 -14.75
N LEU A 649 23.12 -14.29 -14.88
CA LEU A 649 22.83 -15.17 -13.76
C LEU A 649 24.06 -15.30 -12.85
N ASP A 650 23.84 -15.23 -11.54
CA ASP A 650 24.90 -15.48 -10.56
C ASP A 650 25.23 -16.97 -10.46
N ALA A 651 24.21 -17.83 -10.58
CA ALA A 651 24.41 -19.27 -10.71
C ALA A 651 23.25 -19.97 -11.42
N THR A 652 23.58 -21.05 -12.13
CA THR A 652 22.62 -22.07 -12.55
C THR A 652 22.75 -23.26 -11.62
N VAL A 653 21.63 -23.60 -10.96
CA VAL A 653 21.57 -24.63 -9.93
C VAL A 653 20.77 -25.82 -10.47
N SER A 654 21.46 -26.95 -10.70
CA SER A 654 20.86 -28.16 -11.25
C SER A 654 20.32 -29.06 -10.15
N PHE A 655 19.05 -29.41 -10.26
CA PHE A 655 18.34 -30.33 -9.39
C PHE A 655 18.30 -31.73 -9.99
N ARG A 656 18.70 -32.73 -9.18
CA ARG A 656 18.72 -34.11 -9.62
C ARG A 656 17.36 -34.78 -9.43
N ALA A 657 17.10 -35.83 -10.21
CA ALA A 657 15.98 -36.73 -9.97
C ALA A 657 16.10 -37.35 -8.60
N LEU A 658 14.94 -37.60 -7.95
CA LEU A 658 14.88 -38.21 -6.62
C LEU A 658 15.07 -39.73 -6.74
N ASP A 659 15.94 -40.31 -5.93
CA ASP A 659 16.08 -41.76 -5.79
C ASP A 659 15.07 -42.29 -4.76
N GLU A 660 14.97 -43.63 -4.67
CA GLU A 660 13.96 -44.32 -3.84
C GLU A 660 14.11 -44.02 -2.34
N GLU A 661 15.35 -43.87 -1.85
CA GLU A 661 15.61 -43.53 -0.45
C GLU A 661 15.15 -42.12 -0.11
N ILE A 662 15.38 -41.16 -1.03
CA ILE A 662 14.95 -39.77 -0.87
C ILE A 662 13.43 -39.66 -0.94
N ILE A 663 12.79 -40.42 -1.83
CA ILE A 663 11.32 -40.48 -1.93
C ILE A 663 10.71 -40.95 -0.60
N MET A 664 11.30 -41.94 0.06
CA MET A 664 10.86 -42.40 1.39
C MET A 664 10.94 -41.26 2.43
N ARG A 665 12.02 -40.47 2.44
CA ARG A 665 12.16 -39.30 3.33
C ARG A 665 11.13 -38.23 3.02
N VAL A 666 10.79 -38.05 1.76
CA VAL A 666 9.71 -37.10 1.35
C VAL A 666 8.35 -37.57 1.84
N VAL A 667 8.06 -38.87 1.77
CA VAL A 667 6.85 -39.47 2.36
C VAL A 667 6.80 -39.19 3.85
N ASP A 668 7.89 -39.49 4.58
CA ASP A 668 7.97 -39.24 6.01
C ASP A 668 7.73 -37.73 6.36
N LYS A 669 8.29 -36.82 5.59
CA LYS A 669 8.03 -35.38 5.76
C LYS A 669 6.54 -35.05 5.66
N PHE A 670 5.84 -35.55 4.65
CA PHE A 670 4.40 -35.31 4.48
C PHE A 670 3.56 -35.95 5.57
N LEU A 671 3.94 -37.17 6.03
CA LEU A 671 3.27 -37.82 7.13
C LEU A 671 3.49 -37.09 8.46
N LEU A 672 4.71 -36.61 8.75
CA LEU A 672 5.00 -35.78 9.91
C LEU A 672 4.21 -34.44 9.89
N GLN A 673 4.02 -33.84 8.73
CA GLN A 673 3.17 -32.64 8.61
C GLN A 673 1.70 -32.97 8.93
N LEU A 674 1.22 -34.12 8.49
CA LEU A 674 -0.13 -34.60 8.82
C LEU A 674 -0.25 -34.91 10.32
N GLU A 675 0.74 -35.55 10.90
CA GLU A 675 0.82 -35.82 12.34
C GLU A 675 0.75 -34.55 13.18
N ALA A 676 1.53 -33.52 12.81
CA ALA A 676 1.50 -32.22 13.48
C ALA A 676 0.11 -31.55 13.41
N GLN A 677 -0.58 -31.62 12.24
CA GLN A 677 -1.95 -31.10 12.09
C GLN A 677 -2.98 -31.89 12.93
N LEU A 678 -2.81 -33.21 13.05
CA LEU A 678 -3.67 -34.06 13.87
C LEU A 678 -3.41 -33.88 15.38
N ALA A 679 -2.16 -33.63 15.77
CA ALA A 679 -1.80 -33.32 17.16
C ALA A 679 -2.49 -32.00 17.65
N GLU A 680 -2.66 -30.99 16.80
CA GLU A 680 -3.46 -29.79 17.14
C GLU A 680 -4.93 -30.15 17.45
N LYS A 681 -5.44 -31.24 16.87
CA LYS A 681 -6.79 -31.78 17.12
C LYS A 681 -6.82 -32.84 18.25
N LYS A 682 -5.72 -33.00 18.99
CA LYS A 682 -5.56 -33.99 20.06
C LYS A 682 -5.66 -35.46 19.58
N VAL A 683 -5.26 -35.70 18.33
CA VAL A 683 -5.23 -37.07 17.75
C VAL A 683 -3.78 -37.49 17.63
N GLU A 684 -3.43 -38.58 18.32
CA GLU A 684 -2.16 -39.29 18.16
C GLU A 684 -2.26 -40.21 16.95
N VAL A 685 -1.37 -40.07 15.97
CA VAL A 685 -1.39 -40.89 14.76
C VAL A 685 -0.12 -41.74 14.66
N THR A 686 -0.28 -42.96 14.16
CA THR A 686 0.83 -43.85 13.80
C THR A 686 0.63 -44.37 12.36
N PHE A 687 1.72 -44.43 11.61
CA PHE A 687 1.71 -44.89 10.22
C PHE A 687 2.53 -46.19 10.10
N SER A 688 1.98 -47.21 9.43
CA SER A 688 2.71 -48.44 9.19
C SER A 688 3.79 -48.32 8.11
N ASP A 689 4.83 -49.16 8.18
CA ASP A 689 5.88 -49.17 7.15
C ASP A 689 5.38 -49.68 5.79
N ALA A 690 4.34 -50.53 5.79
CA ALA A 690 3.65 -50.96 4.59
C ALA A 690 3.00 -49.77 3.86
N LEU A 691 2.33 -48.90 4.62
CA LEU A 691 1.73 -47.68 4.10
C LEU A 691 2.79 -46.73 3.51
N ARG A 692 3.91 -46.52 4.20
CA ARG A 692 5.02 -45.66 3.73
C ARG A 692 5.57 -46.14 2.39
N LYS A 693 5.85 -47.43 2.26
CA LYS A 693 6.31 -48.06 1.00
C LYS A 693 5.27 -47.93 -0.12
N HIS A 694 4.00 -48.12 0.20
CA HIS A 694 2.92 -47.98 -0.75
C HIS A 694 2.77 -46.57 -1.27
N LEU A 695 2.83 -45.56 -0.36
CA LEU A 695 2.80 -44.14 -0.73
C LEU A 695 4.02 -43.78 -1.58
N ALA A 696 5.22 -44.24 -1.23
CA ALA A 696 6.42 -43.99 -2.01
C ALA A 696 6.29 -44.52 -3.44
N LYS A 697 5.77 -45.77 -3.60
CA LYS A 697 5.62 -46.43 -4.91
C LYS A 697 4.53 -45.77 -5.77
N LYS A 698 3.36 -45.46 -5.19
CA LYS A 698 2.22 -44.87 -5.94
C LYS A 698 2.27 -43.35 -6.06
N GLY A 699 2.89 -42.66 -5.09
CA GLY A 699 2.96 -41.21 -5.03
C GLY A 699 4.13 -40.60 -5.79
N PHE A 700 5.01 -41.40 -6.35
CA PHE A 700 6.13 -40.98 -7.20
C PHE A 700 5.85 -41.33 -8.66
N ASP A 701 6.05 -40.37 -9.53
CA ASP A 701 5.99 -40.48 -10.97
C ASP A 701 7.31 -39.97 -11.58
N PRO A 702 7.99 -40.74 -12.44
CA PRO A 702 9.25 -40.30 -13.04
C PRO A 702 9.19 -38.99 -13.79
N LEU A 703 8.02 -38.60 -14.32
CA LEU A 703 7.80 -37.35 -15.05
C LEU A 703 7.36 -36.19 -14.14
N MET A 704 6.58 -36.50 -13.10
CA MET A 704 5.99 -35.52 -12.19
C MET A 704 6.69 -35.43 -10.84
N GLY A 705 7.67 -36.30 -10.58
CA GLY A 705 8.40 -36.37 -9.31
C GLY A 705 7.48 -36.69 -8.12
N ALA A 706 7.69 -36.02 -7.01
CA ALA A 706 6.89 -36.20 -5.79
C ALA A 706 5.57 -35.37 -5.78
N ARG A 707 5.22 -34.67 -6.86
CA ARG A 707 3.96 -33.88 -6.94
C ARG A 707 2.69 -34.70 -6.69
N PRO A 708 2.54 -35.94 -7.23
CA PRO A 708 1.36 -36.76 -6.99
C PRO A 708 1.22 -37.23 -5.52
N MET A 709 2.30 -37.26 -4.75
CA MET A 709 2.34 -37.76 -3.36
C MET A 709 1.36 -37.02 -2.45
N GLN A 710 1.39 -35.67 -2.51
CA GLN A 710 0.53 -34.85 -1.66
C GLN A 710 -0.95 -35.07 -1.99
N ARG A 711 -1.27 -35.21 -3.29
CA ARG A 711 -2.61 -35.54 -3.75
C ARG A 711 -3.04 -36.93 -3.33
N LEU A 712 -2.16 -37.92 -3.43
CA LEU A 712 -2.43 -39.27 -2.98
C LEU A 712 -2.75 -39.32 -1.47
N ILE A 713 -1.97 -38.63 -0.64
CA ILE A 713 -2.22 -38.53 0.81
C ILE A 713 -3.57 -37.83 1.08
N GLN A 714 -3.89 -36.80 0.29
CA GLN A 714 -5.17 -36.10 0.41
C GLN A 714 -6.36 -37.02 0.10
N ASP A 715 -6.29 -37.75 -1.00
CA ASP A 715 -7.41 -38.54 -1.49
C ASP A 715 -7.59 -39.84 -0.65
N THR A 716 -6.49 -40.44 -0.15
CA THR A 716 -6.51 -41.70 0.57
C THR A 716 -6.65 -41.55 2.08
N ILE A 717 -5.98 -40.60 2.70
CA ILE A 717 -5.92 -40.42 4.14
C ILE A 717 -6.77 -39.25 4.62
N ARG A 718 -6.50 -38.04 4.11
CA ARG A 718 -7.16 -36.82 4.63
C ARG A 718 -8.66 -36.82 4.40
N ARG A 719 -9.13 -37.29 3.23
CA ARG A 719 -10.55 -37.35 2.91
C ARG A 719 -11.32 -38.29 3.83
N ALA A 720 -10.74 -39.45 4.13
CA ALA A 720 -11.36 -40.42 5.05
C ALA A 720 -11.33 -39.95 6.53
N LEU A 721 -10.32 -39.14 6.90
CA LEU A 721 -10.21 -38.57 8.24
C LEU A 721 -11.13 -37.38 8.46
N ALA A 722 -11.49 -36.62 7.41
CA ALA A 722 -12.30 -35.41 7.55
C ALA A 722 -13.64 -35.66 8.23
N ASP A 723 -14.34 -36.72 7.82
CA ASP A 723 -15.64 -37.10 8.38
C ASP A 723 -15.51 -37.59 9.85
N GLU A 724 -14.45 -38.34 10.16
CA GLU A 724 -14.19 -38.82 11.51
C GLU A 724 -13.76 -37.69 12.49
N LEU A 725 -13.07 -36.66 11.99
CA LEU A 725 -12.68 -35.51 12.79
C LEU A 725 -13.83 -34.49 13.00
N LEU A 726 -14.77 -34.42 12.05
CA LEU A 726 -15.87 -33.46 12.14
C LEU A 726 -17.11 -34.04 12.83
N PHE A 727 -17.43 -35.29 12.54
CA PHE A 727 -18.71 -35.89 12.94
C PHE A 727 -18.56 -37.30 13.56
N GLY A 728 -17.35 -37.85 13.50
CA GLY A 728 -17.11 -39.23 13.88
C GLY A 728 -16.43 -39.40 15.24
N ARG A 729 -15.62 -40.44 15.34
CA ARG A 729 -14.99 -40.95 16.59
C ARG A 729 -13.82 -40.10 17.10
N LEU A 730 -13.29 -39.17 16.29
CA LEU A 730 -12.13 -38.30 16.58
C LEU A 730 -12.50 -36.85 16.94
N VAL A 731 -13.77 -36.52 17.12
CA VAL A 731 -14.24 -35.17 17.47
C VAL A 731 -13.59 -34.66 18.77
N ASP A 732 -13.44 -35.53 19.77
CA ASP A 732 -12.82 -35.19 21.06
C ASP A 732 -11.33 -35.58 21.15
N GLY A 733 -10.72 -35.95 20.02
CA GLY A 733 -9.37 -36.49 19.94
C GLY A 733 -9.36 -38.03 20.01
N GLY A 734 -8.19 -38.63 20.14
CA GLY A 734 -8.04 -40.09 20.22
C GLY A 734 -6.74 -40.62 19.64
N ARG A 735 -6.69 -41.93 19.39
CA ARG A 735 -5.57 -42.59 18.72
C ARG A 735 -5.99 -43.11 17.37
N LEU A 736 -5.16 -42.93 16.38
CA LEU A 736 -5.35 -43.36 15.02
C LEU A 736 -4.15 -44.18 14.55
N ALA A 737 -4.37 -45.42 14.11
CA ALA A 737 -3.38 -46.14 13.35
C ALA A 737 -3.82 -46.22 11.88
N VAL A 738 -2.92 -45.84 10.97
CA VAL A 738 -3.16 -45.87 9.53
C VAL A 738 -2.33 -46.99 8.91
N ASP A 739 -3.00 -47.99 8.33
CA ASP A 739 -2.40 -49.17 7.74
C ASP A 739 -3.01 -49.51 6.38
N LEU A 740 -2.56 -50.57 5.75
CA LEU A 740 -3.07 -51.11 4.50
C LEU A 740 -3.75 -52.47 4.74
N ASP A 741 -4.86 -52.70 4.06
CA ASP A 741 -5.46 -54.02 3.96
C ASP A 741 -4.73 -54.92 2.95
N ALA A 742 -5.16 -56.17 2.85
CA ALA A 742 -4.60 -57.16 1.92
C ALA A 742 -4.79 -56.77 0.44
N GLU A 743 -5.73 -55.85 0.15
CA GLU A 743 -6.01 -55.32 -1.20
C GLU A 743 -5.22 -54.04 -1.50
N GLY A 744 -4.43 -53.52 -0.55
CA GLY A 744 -3.66 -52.29 -0.69
C GLY A 744 -4.49 -51.00 -0.58
N LYS A 745 -5.65 -51.05 0.10
CA LYS A 745 -6.45 -49.87 0.48
C LYS A 745 -6.07 -49.40 1.87
N VAL A 746 -6.14 -48.11 2.10
CA VAL A 746 -5.85 -47.50 3.40
C VAL A 746 -6.98 -47.82 4.39
N VAL A 747 -6.62 -48.37 5.54
CA VAL A 747 -7.52 -48.68 6.65
C VAL A 747 -7.19 -47.78 7.83
N LEU A 748 -8.21 -47.23 8.46
CA LEU A 748 -8.10 -46.37 9.63
C LEU A 748 -8.58 -47.12 10.86
N ASP A 749 -7.67 -47.48 11.77
CA ASP A 749 -8.01 -48.03 13.07
C ASP A 749 -8.09 -46.88 14.09
N ILE A 750 -9.31 -46.59 14.50
CA ILE A 750 -9.62 -45.40 15.31
C ILE A 750 -10.03 -45.87 16.73
N GLN A 751 -9.26 -45.40 17.70
CA GLN A 751 -9.55 -45.60 19.11
C GLN A 751 -9.96 -44.24 19.73
N PRO A 752 -11.24 -44.08 20.13
CA PRO A 752 -11.68 -42.85 20.78
C PRO A 752 -10.95 -42.64 22.12
N PRO A 753 -10.86 -41.39 22.61
CA PRO A 753 -10.18 -41.11 23.86
C PRO A 753 -10.85 -41.93 24.99
N LYS A 754 -10.05 -42.56 25.86
CA LYS A 754 -10.58 -43.18 27.08
C LYS A 754 -11.29 -42.09 27.85
N LYS A 755 -12.61 -42.23 28.09
CA LYS A 755 -13.36 -41.36 29.01
C LYS A 755 -12.62 -41.37 30.34
N SER A 756 -11.97 -40.31 30.70
CA SER A 756 -11.45 -40.14 32.06
C SER A 756 -12.63 -40.21 33.01
N ASP A 757 -12.61 -41.15 33.95
CA ASP A 757 -13.54 -41.17 35.08
C ASP A 757 -13.49 -39.78 35.73
N LYS A 758 -14.57 -39.02 35.59
CA LYS A 758 -14.76 -37.79 36.40
C LYS A 758 -14.72 -38.23 37.85
N PRO A 759 -13.92 -37.66 38.72
CA PRO A 759 -14.01 -37.94 40.17
C PRO A 759 -15.45 -37.66 40.58
N LYS A 760 -16.10 -38.66 41.14
CA LYS A 760 -17.41 -38.55 41.76
C LYS A 760 -17.33 -37.42 42.77
N ALA A 761 -18.14 -36.37 42.58
CA ALA A 761 -18.37 -35.38 43.60
C ALA A 761 -18.84 -36.09 44.85
N GLU A 762 -18.12 -36.01 45.96
CA GLU A 762 -18.58 -36.41 47.27
C GLU A 762 -19.82 -35.61 47.62
N PRO A 763 -20.87 -36.21 48.18
CA PRO A 763 -22.03 -35.52 48.61
C PRO A 763 -21.66 -34.65 49.82
N ALA A 764 -21.94 -33.35 49.73
CA ALA A 764 -21.85 -32.43 50.84
C ALA A 764 -22.77 -32.93 51.94
N THR A 765 -22.21 -33.42 53.04
CA THR A 765 -22.91 -33.64 54.32
C THR A 765 -23.14 -32.28 55.00
N ALA A 766 -24.34 -32.11 55.46
CA ALA A 766 -25.05 -31.01 56.12
C ALA A 766 -24.26 -30.08 57.03
#